data_37a61484d9b325fb17aa960dbf73fcce
#
_entry.id   37a61484d9b325fb17aa960dbf73fcce
#
_cell.length_a   1.000
_cell.length_b   1.000
_cell.length_c   1.000
_cell.angle_alpha   90.00
_cell.angle_beta   90.00
_cell.angle_gamma   90.00
#
_symmetry.space_group_name_H-M   'P 1'
#
loop_
_entity.id
_entity.type
_entity.pdbx_description
1 polymer ?
#
loop_
_entity_poly.entity_id
_entity_poly.type
_entity_poly.pdbx_seq_one_letter_code
_entity_poly.pdbx_strand_id
1 'polypeptide(L)'
;MKHMKRTLSLLLTLCMLLGCMTVGVMAADPAVTTARGSAANPIPVYSNNADNSYGNVTLDVNATVSDDGVLTFYDYGTVKSNSFVYLTAASNNEKVATVAASYEGGTLKLAFTGLADGVATVTVDYSCTTNGGSDSIYGAHSGAALGKLYYTVKVGTGSSTPVTPDQPGEGPTYDKDGYQAIHNEAELRGVAKDMTKNYFLANDITISSAWTPLGWTDGDDVAYTGNFDGNGYTITGLTSSDSGSNWGLFAINDGVIENLSVEMQGTIKGSQFVGVIAGQNNGMIRNVSVTQDSALNSGEGVQGTDDSQTFVGGITGRNNAGGMVANSFAKVAVHGQYFVGGLVGGNFGTVMQSYCKGSVNNMYDSNSLSSCAYNGGLVGGNKGLIQDCYSYTAGEVKGNQYVGGAVGGNYDGGDVENVWVDPYVMALNTSKSGVFAGAQDGTVTQSYVVSKTSGTQGGATRISSADLQDSKTFPTTSQWDFETIWTYEGTKYPVLRNCGNDTSSHPRQEIGDTDTFTVTFVGGGLEGDTVTELAASYEAASGTAVNLPAAPVRTNAQNWVYDFKGWSDGENTYDVGAAYTVTGDVTFTATWKLHSVNGDGEWTYLDAMTIMDYLAGNITLTAEQIEAADYNHDGVVSYLDAMRIMDVLAGNG
;
A
#
# COMPACT_ATOMS: atom_id res chain seq x y z
N MET A 1 59.47 22.63 -28.27
CA MET A 1 58.08 23.05 -28.51
C MET A 1 57.31 22.30 -29.62
N LYS A 2 57.90 21.82 -30.68
CA LYS A 2 57.14 21.05 -31.73
C LYS A 2 56.72 19.65 -31.27
N HIS A 3 57.49 18.97 -30.43
CA HIS A 3 57.13 17.63 -29.93
C HIS A 3 56.07 17.66 -28.82
N MET A 4 56.03 18.70 -28.02
CA MET A 4 55.02 18.88 -26.96
C MET A 4 53.63 19.22 -27.49
N LYS A 5 53.54 19.85 -28.68
CA LYS A 5 52.25 20.10 -29.36
C LYS A 5 51.67 18.88 -30.01
N ARG A 6 52.51 17.93 -30.46
CA ARG A 6 52.01 16.66 -31.05
C ARG A 6 51.53 15.67 -29.98
N THR A 7 52.20 15.61 -28.82
CA THR A 7 51.76 14.80 -27.67
C THR A 7 50.49 15.31 -27.06
N LEU A 8 50.31 16.66 -26.96
CA LEU A 8 49.12 17.26 -26.43
C LEU A 8 47.89 17.08 -27.40
N SER A 9 48.13 17.15 -28.71
CA SER A 9 47.11 16.85 -29.71
C SER A 9 46.66 15.39 -29.71
N LEU A 10 47.61 14.46 -29.54
CA LEU A 10 47.27 13.02 -29.44
C LEU A 10 46.54 12.72 -28.13
N LEU A 11 46.91 13.37 -27.01
CA LEU A 11 46.19 13.21 -25.75
C LEU A 11 44.78 13.81 -25.81
N LEU A 12 44.60 14.97 -26.47
CA LEU A 12 43.26 15.55 -26.65
C LEU A 12 42.39 14.70 -27.59
N THR A 13 42.97 14.12 -28.63
CA THR A 13 42.23 13.21 -29.53
C THR A 13 41.87 11.89 -28.83
N LEU A 14 42.73 11.39 -27.95
CA LEU A 14 42.44 10.22 -27.12
C LEU A 14 41.44 10.52 -26.04
N CYS A 15 41.45 11.71 -25.42
CA CYS A 15 40.40 12.16 -24.50
C CYS A 15 39.06 12.42 -25.20
N MET A 16 39.05 12.91 -26.43
CA MET A 16 37.79 13.05 -27.21
C MET A 16 37.25 11.69 -27.69
N LEU A 17 38.10 10.71 -27.93
CA LEU A 17 37.69 9.34 -28.24
C LEU A 17 37.22 8.58 -26.99
N LEU A 18 37.78 8.88 -25.81
CA LEU A 18 37.27 8.35 -24.54
C LEU A 18 36.07 9.13 -23.98
N GLY A 19 35.86 10.38 -24.40
CA GLY A 19 34.71 11.20 -24.00
C GLY A 19 33.44 10.99 -24.82
N CYS A 20 33.49 10.16 -25.88
CA CYS A 20 32.34 9.71 -26.67
C CYS A 20 32.03 8.20 -26.48
N MET A 21 32.60 7.58 -25.48
CA MET A 21 31.92 6.41 -24.93
C MET A 21 30.75 6.95 -24.12
N THR A 22 29.61 7.06 -24.77
CA THR A 22 28.36 6.83 -24.07
C THR A 22 28.62 5.59 -23.24
N VAL A 23 28.52 5.71 -21.91
CA VAL A 23 28.26 4.56 -21.06
C VAL A 23 26.92 4.07 -21.57
N GLY A 24 26.92 3.28 -22.63
CA GLY A 24 25.81 2.43 -22.94
C GLY A 24 25.70 1.58 -21.67
N VAL A 25 24.57 1.70 -21.00
CA VAL A 25 24.14 0.69 -20.05
C VAL A 25 24.34 -0.60 -20.83
N MET A 26 25.32 -1.40 -20.42
CA MET A 26 25.52 -2.72 -21.01
C MET A 26 24.20 -3.42 -20.73
N ALA A 27 23.39 -3.62 -21.77
CA ALA A 27 22.23 -4.46 -21.64
C ALA A 27 22.75 -5.77 -21.02
N ALA A 28 22.05 -6.24 -20.00
CA ALA A 28 22.38 -7.53 -19.45
C ALA A 28 22.33 -8.54 -20.57
N ASP A 29 23.33 -9.44 -20.66
CA ASP A 29 23.28 -10.50 -21.66
C ASP A 29 21.90 -11.19 -21.58
N PRO A 30 21.26 -11.49 -22.72
CA PRO A 30 19.99 -12.18 -22.71
C PRO A 30 20.09 -13.42 -21.85
N ALA A 31 19.22 -13.50 -20.85
CA ALA A 31 19.28 -14.58 -19.86
C ALA A 31 17.89 -15.08 -19.50
N VAL A 32 17.81 -16.37 -19.21
CA VAL A 32 16.64 -17.02 -18.59
C VAL A 32 17.07 -17.61 -17.27
N THR A 33 16.37 -17.25 -16.20
CA THR A 33 16.54 -17.87 -14.88
C THR A 33 15.21 -18.49 -14.45
N THR A 34 15.26 -19.75 -14.04
CA THR A 34 14.09 -20.50 -13.52
C THR A 34 14.23 -20.68 -12.01
N ALA A 35 13.27 -20.18 -11.25
CA ALA A 35 13.25 -20.37 -9.80
C ALA A 35 12.85 -21.80 -9.41
N ARG A 36 11.93 -22.41 -10.14
CA ARG A 36 11.54 -23.82 -10.00
C ARG A 36 11.71 -24.58 -11.30
N GLY A 37 11.72 -25.91 -11.23
CA GLY A 37 11.93 -26.79 -12.40
C GLY A 37 13.40 -27.17 -12.61
N SER A 38 14.29 -26.75 -11.74
CA SER A 38 15.67 -27.25 -11.71
C SER A 38 15.77 -28.63 -11.05
N ALA A 39 16.87 -29.36 -11.28
CA ALA A 39 17.10 -30.63 -10.61
C ALA A 39 17.15 -30.53 -9.08
N ALA A 40 17.48 -29.35 -8.55
CA ALA A 40 17.52 -29.07 -7.12
C ALA A 40 16.13 -28.68 -6.55
N ASN A 41 15.25 -28.12 -7.39
CA ASN A 41 13.90 -27.70 -6.99
C ASN A 41 12.88 -28.11 -8.07
N PRO A 42 12.59 -29.41 -8.21
CA PRO A 42 11.69 -29.93 -9.24
C PRO A 42 10.23 -29.57 -8.99
N ILE A 43 9.44 -29.54 -10.07
CA ILE A 43 8.01 -29.26 -10.03
C ILE A 43 7.23 -30.55 -9.72
N PRO A 44 6.32 -30.57 -8.73
CA PRO A 44 5.47 -31.74 -8.48
C PRO A 44 4.53 -32.01 -9.65
N VAL A 45 4.48 -33.24 -10.13
CA VAL A 45 3.64 -33.66 -11.26
C VAL A 45 2.16 -33.79 -10.86
N TYR A 46 1.89 -34.09 -9.60
CA TYR A 46 0.54 -34.42 -9.12
C TYR A 46 0.12 -33.59 -7.93
N SER A 47 0.24 -32.33 -7.99
CA SER A 47 -0.54 -31.60 -7.01
C SER A 47 -1.73 -30.99 -7.72
N ASN A 48 -2.93 -31.22 -7.19
CA ASN A 48 -4.05 -30.34 -7.49
C ASN A 48 -3.72 -28.89 -7.13
N ASN A 49 -2.57 -28.70 -6.53
CA ASN A 49 -1.86 -27.47 -6.26
C ASN A 49 -0.61 -27.47 -7.14
N ALA A 50 -0.78 -27.32 -8.46
CA ALA A 50 0.35 -27.21 -9.37
C ALA A 50 1.27 -26.10 -8.88
N ASP A 51 2.44 -26.49 -8.41
CA ASP A 51 3.47 -25.54 -8.02
C ASP A 51 3.90 -24.77 -9.25
N ASN A 52 3.65 -23.48 -9.23
CA ASN A 52 4.05 -22.61 -10.30
C ASN A 52 5.56 -22.44 -10.25
N SER A 53 6.23 -22.91 -11.28
CA SER A 53 7.59 -22.48 -11.46
C SER A 53 7.56 -21.04 -11.95
N TYR A 54 8.39 -20.24 -11.32
CA TYR A 54 8.56 -18.84 -11.63
C TYR A 54 9.92 -18.67 -12.28
N GLY A 55 9.95 -18.04 -13.45
CA GLY A 55 11.18 -17.78 -14.19
C GLY A 55 11.29 -16.30 -14.55
N ASN A 56 12.49 -15.80 -14.69
CA ASN A 56 12.79 -14.48 -15.18
C ASN A 56 13.51 -14.55 -16.52
N VAL A 57 13.11 -13.72 -17.47
CA VAL A 57 13.71 -13.60 -18.79
C VAL A 57 14.12 -12.14 -18.99
N THR A 58 15.38 -11.93 -19.36
CA THR A 58 15.88 -10.59 -19.69
C THR A 58 16.44 -10.63 -21.12
N LEU A 59 15.99 -9.70 -21.97
CA LEU A 59 16.45 -9.61 -23.34
C LEU A 59 16.29 -8.20 -23.91
N ASP A 60 17.08 -7.87 -24.94
CA ASP A 60 16.96 -6.60 -25.67
C ASP A 60 15.76 -6.58 -26.60
N VAL A 61 15.35 -5.39 -27.01
CA VAL A 61 14.34 -5.21 -28.08
C VAL A 61 14.86 -5.84 -29.36
N ASN A 62 14.04 -6.62 -30.03
CA ASN A 62 14.33 -7.46 -31.20
C ASN A 62 15.31 -8.63 -30.94
N ALA A 63 15.63 -8.90 -29.70
CA ALA A 63 16.36 -10.11 -29.34
C ALA A 63 15.41 -11.30 -29.12
N THR A 64 15.93 -12.50 -29.29
CA THR A 64 15.25 -13.74 -28.90
C THR A 64 16.18 -14.54 -27.99
N VAL A 65 15.63 -15.01 -26.87
CA VAL A 65 16.33 -15.91 -25.96
C VAL A 65 15.49 -17.17 -25.76
N SER A 66 16.13 -18.31 -25.73
CA SER A 66 15.47 -19.59 -25.54
C SER A 66 15.75 -20.14 -24.16
N ASP A 67 14.71 -20.60 -23.47
CA ASP A 67 14.83 -21.52 -22.35
C ASP A 67 14.82 -22.94 -22.93
N ASP A 68 16.00 -23.48 -23.14
CA ASP A 68 16.21 -24.87 -23.54
C ASP A 68 16.44 -25.76 -22.30
N GLY A 69 16.12 -25.24 -21.14
CA GLY A 69 16.27 -25.92 -19.86
C GLY A 69 15.36 -27.13 -19.77
N VAL A 70 15.90 -28.21 -19.25
CA VAL A 70 15.11 -29.38 -18.87
C VAL A 70 14.32 -28.99 -17.63
N LEU A 71 13.03 -28.70 -17.77
CA LEU A 71 12.14 -28.58 -16.63
C LEU A 71 12.00 -29.95 -15.97
N THR A 72 12.37 -30.01 -14.70
CA THR A 72 12.40 -31.25 -13.96
C THR A 72 11.13 -31.34 -13.12
N PHE A 73 10.43 -32.44 -13.26
CA PHE A 73 9.20 -32.75 -12.54
C PHE A 73 9.43 -33.81 -11.47
N TYR A 74 8.70 -33.70 -10.38
CA TYR A 74 8.76 -34.62 -9.26
C TYR A 74 7.47 -35.42 -9.14
N ASP A 75 7.61 -36.74 -9.07
CA ASP A 75 6.50 -37.69 -8.93
C ASP A 75 6.87 -38.72 -7.88
N TYR A 76 6.14 -38.76 -6.76
CA TYR A 76 6.32 -39.74 -5.66
C TYR A 76 7.77 -40.03 -5.26
N GLY A 77 8.56 -39.02 -4.98
CA GLY A 77 9.93 -39.17 -4.56
C GLY A 77 10.94 -39.42 -5.70
N THR A 78 10.50 -39.39 -6.95
CA THR A 78 11.36 -39.59 -8.11
C THR A 78 11.33 -38.39 -9.03
N VAL A 79 12.49 -37.83 -9.32
CA VAL A 79 12.65 -36.78 -10.33
C VAL A 79 12.41 -37.37 -11.70
N LYS A 80 11.46 -36.81 -12.45
CA LYS A 80 11.13 -37.19 -13.82
C LYS A 80 11.52 -36.08 -14.77
N SER A 81 12.24 -36.38 -15.81
CA SER A 81 12.44 -35.51 -16.95
C SER A 81 11.40 -35.86 -18.01
N ASN A 82 10.59 -34.86 -18.40
CA ASN A 82 9.88 -34.77 -19.67
C ASN A 82 8.82 -35.83 -20.00
N SER A 83 7.59 -35.53 -19.64
CA SER A 83 6.43 -36.28 -20.15
C SER A 83 5.26 -35.32 -20.44
N PHE A 84 5.52 -34.23 -21.17
CA PHE A 84 4.47 -33.30 -21.59
C PHE A 84 3.57 -33.94 -22.65
N VAL A 85 2.25 -33.75 -22.52
CA VAL A 85 1.24 -34.14 -23.51
C VAL A 85 0.66 -32.91 -24.17
N TYR A 86 0.58 -31.83 -23.44
CA TYR A 86 -0.01 -30.58 -23.88
C TYR A 86 0.85 -29.42 -23.38
N LEU A 87 1.06 -28.45 -24.24
CA LEU A 87 1.84 -27.27 -23.93
C LEU A 87 1.34 -26.10 -24.75
N THR A 88 0.88 -25.06 -24.09
CA THR A 88 0.63 -23.76 -24.71
C THR A 88 1.35 -22.66 -23.96
N ALA A 89 1.76 -21.62 -24.64
CA ALA A 89 2.37 -20.46 -24.01
C ALA A 89 1.73 -19.19 -24.58
N ALA A 90 1.44 -18.24 -23.70
CA ALA A 90 0.86 -16.96 -24.07
C ALA A 90 1.51 -15.84 -23.29
N SER A 91 1.75 -14.70 -23.96
CA SER A 91 2.18 -13.47 -23.33
C SER A 91 0.97 -12.62 -22.99
N ASN A 92 0.96 -12.03 -21.79
CA ASN A 92 -0.06 -11.06 -21.41
C ASN A 92 0.10 -9.71 -22.12
N ASN A 93 1.25 -9.47 -22.74
CA ASN A 93 1.54 -8.26 -23.50
C ASN A 93 2.40 -8.59 -24.73
N GLU A 94 1.73 -9.03 -25.79
CA GLU A 94 2.39 -9.40 -27.06
C GLU A 94 3.05 -8.22 -27.78
N LYS A 95 2.76 -6.97 -27.38
CA LYS A 95 3.46 -5.79 -27.89
C LYS A 95 4.85 -5.63 -27.28
N VAL A 96 5.05 -6.14 -26.06
CA VAL A 96 6.34 -6.10 -25.37
C VAL A 96 7.14 -7.36 -25.65
N ALA A 97 6.54 -8.52 -25.49
CA ALA A 97 7.20 -9.78 -25.72
C ALA A 97 6.24 -10.86 -26.21
N THR A 98 6.72 -11.71 -27.11
CA THR A 98 6.02 -12.94 -27.53
C THR A 98 6.76 -14.16 -27.05
N VAL A 99 6.07 -15.30 -26.99
CA VAL A 99 6.65 -16.59 -26.65
C VAL A 99 6.21 -17.65 -27.63
N ALA A 100 7.12 -18.49 -28.04
CA ALA A 100 6.84 -19.71 -28.80
C ALA A 100 7.26 -20.90 -27.96
N ALA A 101 6.35 -21.87 -27.82
CA ALA A 101 6.61 -23.10 -27.09
C ALA A 101 6.68 -24.28 -28.04
N SER A 102 7.68 -25.13 -27.86
CA SER A 102 7.81 -26.38 -28.60
C SER A 102 8.31 -27.50 -27.71
N TYR A 103 7.99 -28.73 -28.06
CA TYR A 103 8.40 -29.91 -27.36
C TYR A 103 8.98 -30.91 -28.34
N GLU A 104 10.30 -31.11 -28.29
CA GLU A 104 11.02 -32.00 -29.16
C GLU A 104 12.00 -32.87 -28.37
N GLY A 105 12.02 -34.17 -28.67
CA GLY A 105 12.97 -35.09 -28.08
C GLY A 105 12.94 -35.21 -26.55
N GLY A 106 11.77 -34.95 -25.94
CA GLY A 106 11.62 -34.95 -24.49
C GLY A 106 12.04 -33.64 -23.81
N THR A 107 12.31 -32.57 -24.54
CA THR A 107 12.73 -31.26 -24.01
C THR A 107 11.71 -30.19 -24.33
N LEU A 108 11.30 -29.45 -23.33
CA LEU A 108 10.55 -28.22 -23.49
C LEU A 108 11.48 -27.11 -23.95
N LYS A 109 11.07 -26.38 -24.98
CA LYS A 109 11.75 -25.18 -25.46
C LYS A 109 10.77 -24.03 -25.46
N LEU A 110 11.15 -22.95 -24.83
CA LEU A 110 10.44 -21.68 -24.83
C LEU A 110 11.33 -20.64 -25.49
N ALA A 111 10.88 -20.05 -26.58
CA ALA A 111 11.59 -18.96 -27.24
C ALA A 111 10.84 -17.66 -26.95
N PHE A 112 11.47 -16.77 -26.20
CA PHE A 112 10.96 -15.45 -25.86
C PHE A 112 11.54 -14.44 -26.82
N THR A 113 10.71 -13.61 -27.44
CA THR A 113 11.14 -12.54 -28.35
C THR A 113 10.68 -11.20 -27.81
N GLY A 114 11.63 -10.29 -27.57
CA GLY A 114 11.36 -8.91 -27.16
C GLY A 114 10.98 -8.06 -28.35
N LEU A 115 9.87 -7.34 -28.27
CA LEU A 115 9.36 -6.49 -29.36
C LEU A 115 9.45 -5.00 -29.04
N ALA A 116 9.26 -4.63 -27.77
CA ALA A 116 9.36 -3.25 -27.30
C ALA A 116 9.87 -3.24 -25.85
N ASP A 117 10.44 -2.13 -25.43
CA ASP A 117 10.88 -1.92 -24.04
C ASP A 117 9.70 -2.07 -23.07
N GLY A 118 9.90 -2.86 -22.02
CA GLY A 118 8.86 -3.09 -21.04
C GLY A 118 8.96 -4.43 -20.33
N VAL A 119 7.90 -4.78 -19.61
CA VAL A 119 7.75 -6.05 -18.89
C VAL A 119 6.47 -6.75 -19.35
N ALA A 120 6.56 -8.04 -19.62
CA ALA A 120 5.44 -8.91 -19.92
C ALA A 120 5.49 -10.15 -19.00
N THR A 121 4.32 -10.70 -18.69
CA THR A 121 4.22 -12.01 -18.05
C THR A 121 3.85 -13.05 -19.11
N VAL A 122 4.62 -14.10 -19.18
CA VAL A 122 4.33 -15.25 -20.04
C VAL A 122 3.81 -16.38 -19.17
N THR A 123 2.66 -16.92 -19.55
CA THR A 123 2.08 -18.10 -18.92
C THR A 123 2.26 -19.29 -19.86
N VAL A 124 2.77 -20.38 -19.32
CA VAL A 124 2.88 -21.66 -20.04
C VAL A 124 1.99 -22.67 -19.36
N ASP A 125 0.91 -23.08 -20.04
CA ASP A 125 0.04 -24.15 -19.59
C ASP A 125 0.56 -25.49 -20.08
N TYR A 126 0.67 -26.46 -19.18
CA TYR A 126 1.15 -27.79 -19.53
C TYR A 126 0.35 -28.91 -18.89
N SER A 127 0.28 -30.05 -19.58
CA SER A 127 -0.16 -31.29 -19.01
C SER A 127 0.92 -32.36 -19.17
N CYS A 128 1.09 -33.18 -18.15
CA CYS A 128 2.01 -34.30 -18.17
C CYS A 128 1.24 -35.61 -18.17
N THR A 129 1.72 -36.61 -18.93
CA THR A 129 1.29 -38.00 -18.73
C THR A 129 2.28 -38.71 -17.84
N THR A 130 1.74 -39.59 -16.98
CA THR A 130 2.56 -40.60 -16.34
C THR A 130 2.72 -41.80 -17.27
N ASN A 131 3.94 -42.23 -17.47
CA ASN A 131 4.18 -43.54 -18.08
C ASN A 131 3.81 -44.65 -17.05
N GLY A 132 2.56 -45.10 -17.12
CA GLY A 132 2.19 -46.45 -16.71
C GLY A 132 2.15 -46.81 -15.22
N GLY A 133 1.91 -45.83 -14.33
CA GLY A 133 1.61 -46.14 -12.94
C GLY A 133 0.10 -46.04 -12.67
N SER A 134 -0.56 -47.10 -12.37
CA SER A 134 -1.89 -47.04 -11.76
C SER A 134 -1.70 -46.58 -10.32
N ASP A 135 -1.98 -45.35 -10.04
CA ASP A 135 -1.92 -44.83 -8.70
C ASP A 135 -3.24 -45.06 -7.98
N SER A 136 -3.18 -45.83 -6.93
CA SER A 136 -4.34 -46.25 -6.16
C SER A 136 -4.95 -45.11 -5.32
N ILE A 137 -4.31 -44.00 -5.22
CA ILE A 137 -4.72 -42.87 -4.35
C ILE A 137 -5.49 -41.79 -5.16
N TYR A 138 -5.15 -41.60 -6.46
CA TYR A 138 -5.71 -40.50 -7.26
C TYR A 138 -6.37 -40.91 -8.57
N GLY A 139 -6.44 -42.21 -8.87
CA GLY A 139 -7.00 -42.72 -10.12
C GLY A 139 -6.11 -42.51 -11.34
N ALA A 140 -6.42 -43.13 -12.47
CA ALA A 140 -5.68 -42.96 -13.72
C ALA A 140 -5.98 -41.58 -14.31
N HIS A 141 -5.09 -40.64 -14.14
CA HIS A 141 -5.18 -39.32 -14.76
C HIS A 141 -4.52 -39.33 -16.13
N SER A 142 -5.31 -39.55 -17.18
CA SER A 142 -4.89 -39.32 -18.56
C SER A 142 -5.38 -37.93 -19.01
N GLY A 143 -4.45 -37.01 -19.26
CA GLY A 143 -4.75 -35.80 -19.99
C GLY A 143 -5.31 -34.60 -19.20
N ALA A 144 -5.12 -34.53 -17.87
CA ALA A 144 -5.47 -33.37 -17.11
C ALA A 144 -4.39 -32.30 -17.27
N ALA A 145 -4.78 -31.03 -17.42
CA ALA A 145 -3.85 -29.91 -17.27
C ALA A 145 -3.30 -29.90 -15.84
N LEU A 146 -2.00 -29.97 -15.66
CA LEU A 146 -1.39 -30.22 -14.37
C LEU A 146 -0.66 -29.01 -13.81
N GLY A 147 -0.56 -27.93 -14.56
CA GLY A 147 0.05 -26.72 -14.03
C GLY A 147 0.28 -25.62 -15.03
N LYS A 148 0.69 -24.50 -14.47
CA LYS A 148 1.08 -23.30 -15.22
C LYS A 148 2.47 -22.87 -14.77
N LEU A 149 3.32 -22.49 -15.71
CA LEU A 149 4.59 -21.87 -15.45
C LEU A 149 4.45 -20.38 -15.77
N TYR A 150 4.99 -19.54 -14.93
CA TYR A 150 4.98 -18.11 -15.16
C TYR A 150 6.40 -17.60 -15.34
N TYR A 151 6.60 -16.77 -16.36
CA TYR A 151 7.84 -16.07 -16.61
C TYR A 151 7.59 -14.57 -16.61
N THR A 152 8.39 -13.84 -15.86
CA THR A 152 8.49 -12.39 -16.03
C THR A 152 9.49 -12.09 -17.12
N VAL A 153 9.05 -11.51 -18.21
CA VAL A 153 9.90 -11.18 -19.37
C VAL A 153 10.17 -9.68 -19.37
N LYS A 154 11.43 -9.33 -19.14
CA LYS A 154 11.92 -7.95 -19.16
C LYS A 154 12.62 -7.70 -20.48
N VAL A 155 12.15 -6.73 -21.25
CA VAL A 155 12.70 -6.37 -22.55
C VAL A 155 13.36 -4.99 -22.46
N GLY A 156 14.59 -4.89 -22.94
CA GLY A 156 15.37 -3.66 -22.94
C GLY A 156 15.73 -3.19 -21.54
N THR A 157 15.54 -1.92 -21.23
CA THR A 157 15.79 -1.38 -19.89
C THR A 157 14.78 -1.87 -18.86
N GLY A 158 13.71 -2.52 -19.32
CA GLY A 158 12.57 -2.91 -18.49
C GLY A 158 11.84 -1.71 -17.92
N SER A 159 12.18 -0.52 -18.38
CA SER A 159 11.39 0.66 -18.13
C SER A 159 10.11 0.49 -18.92
N SER A 160 9.02 0.17 -18.21
CA SER A 160 7.74 0.51 -18.77
C SER A 160 7.82 2.01 -19.02
N THR A 161 7.91 2.45 -20.30
CA THR A 161 7.39 3.79 -20.59
C THR A 161 6.01 3.76 -19.97
N PRO A 162 5.69 4.67 -19.04
CA PRO A 162 4.33 4.79 -18.59
C PRO A 162 3.54 4.92 -19.89
N VAL A 163 2.64 4.00 -20.16
CA VAL A 163 1.55 4.29 -21.06
C VAL A 163 0.96 5.51 -20.41
N THR A 164 1.19 6.68 -21.00
CA THR A 164 0.61 7.93 -20.54
C THR A 164 -0.85 7.60 -20.37
N PRO A 165 -1.45 7.68 -19.17
CA PRO A 165 -2.88 7.51 -19.06
C PRO A 165 -3.47 8.55 -19.98
N ASP A 166 -4.28 8.14 -20.94
CA ASP A 166 -5.01 9.05 -21.76
C ASP A 166 -5.73 10.03 -20.85
N GLN A 167 -5.65 11.31 -21.21
CA GLN A 167 -6.14 12.43 -20.44
C GLN A 167 -7.56 12.17 -19.94
N PRO A 168 -7.93 12.56 -18.69
CA PRO A 168 -9.31 12.46 -18.23
C PRO A 168 -10.21 13.29 -19.16
N GLY A 169 -11.09 12.63 -19.92
CA GLY A 169 -12.02 13.32 -20.79
C GLY A 169 -12.40 12.56 -22.05
N GLU A 170 -11.52 11.71 -22.56
CA GLU A 170 -11.89 10.75 -23.60
C GLU A 170 -11.44 9.38 -23.09
N GLY A 171 -12.36 8.62 -22.50
CA GLY A 171 -12.13 7.22 -22.22
C GLY A 171 -11.61 6.55 -23.50
N PRO A 172 -10.59 5.66 -23.41
CA PRO A 172 -10.09 4.98 -24.59
C PRO A 172 -11.27 4.38 -25.31
N THR A 173 -11.40 4.65 -26.60
CA THR A 173 -12.29 3.92 -27.48
C THR A 173 -11.72 2.52 -27.59
N TYR A 174 -12.07 1.67 -26.62
CA TYR A 174 -11.75 0.25 -26.66
C TYR A 174 -12.59 -0.41 -27.73
N ASP A 175 -12.04 -0.47 -28.92
CA ASP A 175 -12.43 -1.48 -29.90
C ASP A 175 -11.60 -2.74 -29.58
N LYS A 176 -11.94 -3.38 -28.45
CA LYS A 176 -11.33 -4.64 -28.05
C LYS A 176 -12.11 -5.74 -28.78
N ASP A 177 -11.62 -6.11 -29.95
CA ASP A 177 -12.16 -7.25 -30.70
C ASP A 177 -12.30 -8.46 -29.79
N GLY A 178 -13.52 -8.99 -29.69
CA GLY A 178 -13.83 -10.16 -28.87
C GLY A 178 -14.22 -9.89 -27.41
N TYR A 179 -14.33 -8.63 -26.98
CA TYR A 179 -14.85 -8.28 -25.65
C TYR A 179 -16.29 -7.73 -25.73
N GLN A 180 -17.09 -8.07 -24.73
CA GLN A 180 -18.43 -7.51 -24.57
C GLN A 180 -18.40 -6.34 -23.58
N ALA A 181 -18.91 -5.18 -23.99
CA ALA A 181 -19.02 -4.00 -23.13
C ALA A 181 -20.08 -4.19 -22.04
N ILE A 182 -19.81 -3.66 -20.85
CA ILE A 182 -20.72 -3.61 -19.70
C ILE A 182 -20.93 -2.15 -19.32
N HIS A 183 -22.16 -1.64 -19.42
CA HIS A 183 -22.49 -0.24 -19.21
C HIS A 183 -23.27 0.01 -17.90
N ASN A 184 -23.82 -1.02 -17.27
CA ASN A 184 -24.71 -0.88 -16.10
C ASN A 184 -24.74 -2.16 -15.25
N GLU A 185 -25.36 -2.07 -14.07
CA GLU A 185 -25.52 -3.20 -13.13
C GLU A 185 -26.19 -4.41 -13.74
N ALA A 186 -27.21 -4.24 -14.59
CA ALA A 186 -27.95 -5.36 -15.17
C ALA A 186 -27.06 -6.15 -16.15
N GLU A 187 -26.22 -5.47 -16.91
CA GLU A 187 -25.24 -6.09 -17.81
C GLU A 187 -24.11 -6.75 -17.03
N LEU A 188 -23.63 -6.15 -15.93
CA LEU A 188 -22.65 -6.74 -15.03
C LEU A 188 -23.19 -8.06 -14.43
N ARG A 189 -24.43 -8.08 -13.95
CA ARG A 189 -25.08 -9.32 -13.49
C ARG A 189 -25.27 -10.34 -14.62
N GLY A 190 -25.38 -9.85 -15.86
CA GLY A 190 -25.50 -10.64 -17.07
C GLY A 190 -24.26 -11.49 -17.39
N VAL A 191 -23.08 -11.16 -16.85
CA VAL A 191 -21.83 -11.93 -16.99
C VAL A 191 -22.02 -13.38 -16.50
N ALA A 192 -22.84 -13.59 -15.48
CA ALA A 192 -23.17 -14.92 -14.97
C ALA A 192 -23.79 -15.88 -16.02
N LYS A 193 -24.29 -15.37 -17.14
CA LYS A 193 -24.87 -16.19 -18.22
C LYS A 193 -23.80 -16.82 -19.12
N ASP A 194 -22.64 -16.25 -19.19
CA ASP A 194 -21.51 -16.77 -19.96
C ASP A 194 -20.18 -16.42 -19.29
N MET A 195 -19.73 -17.26 -18.41
CA MET A 195 -18.52 -17.11 -17.61
C MET A 195 -17.22 -17.37 -18.40
N THR A 196 -17.34 -17.63 -19.71
CA THR A 196 -16.18 -17.91 -20.58
C THR A 196 -15.82 -16.75 -21.49
N LYS A 197 -16.71 -15.77 -21.64
CA LYS A 197 -16.48 -14.59 -22.46
C LYS A 197 -15.57 -13.57 -21.82
N ASN A 198 -14.96 -12.76 -22.68
CA ASN A 198 -14.25 -11.57 -22.27
C ASN A 198 -15.22 -10.39 -22.14
N TYR A 199 -15.05 -9.61 -21.07
CA TYR A 199 -15.86 -8.44 -20.79
C TYR A 199 -14.99 -7.24 -20.44
N PHE A 200 -15.47 -6.03 -20.71
CA PHE A 200 -14.86 -4.81 -20.20
C PHE A 200 -15.93 -3.84 -19.69
N LEU A 201 -15.56 -3.02 -18.69
CA LEU A 201 -16.43 -1.94 -18.23
C LEU A 201 -16.34 -0.77 -19.22
N ALA A 202 -17.51 -0.27 -19.60
CA ALA A 202 -17.65 0.93 -20.45
C ALA A 202 -18.03 2.18 -19.63
N ASN A 203 -18.41 2.01 -18.37
CA ASN A 203 -18.75 3.07 -17.43
C ASN A 203 -18.44 2.63 -15.98
N ASP A 204 -18.39 3.59 -15.07
CA ASP A 204 -18.53 3.31 -13.64
C ASP A 204 -19.90 2.67 -13.38
N ILE A 205 -19.93 1.68 -12.49
CA ILE A 205 -21.14 0.93 -12.19
C ILE A 205 -21.46 1.03 -10.70
N THR A 206 -22.66 1.48 -10.38
CA THR A 206 -23.17 1.46 -9.02
C THR A 206 -24.11 0.28 -8.82
N ILE A 207 -23.78 -0.58 -7.87
CA ILE A 207 -24.61 -1.73 -7.47
C ILE A 207 -25.65 -1.20 -6.46
N SER A 208 -26.92 -1.32 -6.82
CA SER A 208 -28.03 -0.78 -6.05
C SER A 208 -28.70 -1.78 -5.11
N SER A 209 -28.39 -3.06 -5.24
CA SER A 209 -28.96 -4.13 -4.44
C SER A 209 -27.89 -5.15 -4.03
N ALA A 210 -28.19 -5.96 -3.02
CA ALA A 210 -27.25 -6.98 -2.56
C ALA A 210 -26.72 -7.84 -3.72
N TRP A 211 -25.42 -8.08 -3.67
CA TRP A 211 -24.69 -8.79 -4.69
C TRP A 211 -24.68 -10.29 -4.42
N THR A 212 -24.94 -11.07 -5.45
CA THR A 212 -24.64 -12.49 -5.51
C THR A 212 -23.42 -12.67 -6.39
N PRO A 213 -22.36 -13.34 -5.96
CA PRO A 213 -21.14 -13.47 -6.76
C PRO A 213 -21.41 -14.06 -8.14
N LEU A 214 -20.72 -13.54 -9.14
CA LEU A 214 -20.77 -14.11 -10.49
C LEU A 214 -20.25 -15.54 -10.44
N GLY A 215 -21.04 -16.47 -10.99
CA GLY A 215 -20.75 -17.88 -10.97
C GLY A 215 -21.14 -18.65 -9.72
N TRP A 216 -21.66 -17.97 -8.69
CA TRP A 216 -22.19 -18.66 -7.51
C TRP A 216 -23.46 -19.45 -7.84
N THR A 217 -23.59 -20.65 -7.26
CA THR A 217 -24.78 -21.51 -7.36
C THR A 217 -25.06 -22.20 -6.02
N ASP A 218 -26.25 -22.74 -5.84
CA ASP A 218 -26.58 -23.60 -4.67
C ASP A 218 -25.89 -24.99 -4.70
N GLY A 219 -25.08 -25.24 -5.72
CA GLY A 219 -24.32 -26.47 -5.90
C GLY A 219 -22.85 -26.17 -6.16
N ASP A 220 -22.35 -26.69 -7.28
CA ASP A 220 -20.97 -26.40 -7.70
C ASP A 220 -20.91 -25.02 -8.39
N ASP A 221 -20.09 -24.15 -7.86
CA ASP A 221 -19.87 -22.82 -8.43
C ASP A 221 -19.23 -22.92 -9.82
N VAL A 222 -19.59 -21.99 -10.71
CA VAL A 222 -19.05 -21.89 -12.07
C VAL A 222 -17.90 -20.88 -12.06
N ALA A 223 -16.70 -21.33 -12.38
CA ALA A 223 -15.55 -20.45 -12.45
C ALA A 223 -15.60 -19.51 -13.66
N TYR A 224 -15.15 -18.28 -13.46
CA TYR A 224 -14.94 -17.34 -14.55
C TYR A 224 -13.61 -17.66 -15.26
N THR A 225 -13.65 -17.94 -16.56
CA THR A 225 -12.48 -18.32 -17.35
C THR A 225 -12.11 -17.31 -18.43
N GLY A 226 -12.92 -16.26 -18.59
CA GLY A 226 -12.65 -15.16 -19.54
C GLY A 226 -11.65 -14.12 -19.00
N ASN A 227 -11.57 -13.02 -19.70
CA ASN A 227 -10.83 -11.82 -19.24
C ASN A 227 -11.86 -10.73 -18.92
N PHE A 228 -11.84 -10.25 -17.67
CA PHE A 228 -12.66 -9.15 -17.19
C PHE A 228 -11.76 -7.92 -16.99
N ASP A 229 -11.89 -6.95 -17.88
CA ASP A 229 -11.14 -5.71 -17.85
C ASP A 229 -12.00 -4.58 -17.28
N GLY A 230 -11.64 -4.09 -16.09
CA GLY A 230 -12.30 -2.92 -15.49
C GLY A 230 -12.08 -1.64 -16.28
N ASN A 231 -11.11 -1.63 -17.22
CA ASN A 231 -10.83 -0.50 -18.11
C ASN A 231 -10.66 0.85 -17.40
N GLY A 232 -10.17 0.81 -16.17
CA GLY A 232 -10.00 2.01 -15.35
C GLY A 232 -11.26 2.45 -14.60
N TYR A 233 -12.42 1.85 -14.85
CA TYR A 233 -13.66 2.20 -14.19
C TYR A 233 -13.83 1.56 -12.81
N THR A 234 -14.77 2.11 -12.04
CA THR A 234 -15.04 1.73 -10.67
C THR A 234 -16.40 1.05 -10.53
N ILE A 235 -16.43 -0.04 -9.78
CA ILE A 235 -17.67 -0.63 -9.27
C ILE A 235 -17.86 -0.14 -7.84
N THR A 236 -19.00 0.51 -7.57
CA THR A 236 -19.37 1.01 -6.23
C THR A 236 -20.58 0.26 -5.67
N GLY A 237 -20.76 0.31 -4.36
CA GLY A 237 -21.95 -0.24 -3.71
C GLY A 237 -21.94 -1.75 -3.51
N LEU A 238 -20.81 -2.43 -3.68
CA LEU A 238 -20.73 -3.88 -3.50
C LEU A 238 -21.01 -4.24 -2.02
N THR A 239 -22.04 -5.02 -1.79
CA THR A 239 -22.46 -5.54 -0.49
C THR A 239 -23.16 -6.87 -0.64
N SER A 240 -23.10 -7.75 0.36
CA SER A 240 -23.80 -9.03 0.34
C SER A 240 -24.90 -9.11 1.39
N SER A 241 -26.02 -9.79 1.06
CA SER A 241 -27.09 -10.11 2.02
C SER A 241 -26.99 -11.54 2.55
N ASP A 242 -26.16 -12.37 1.95
CA ASP A 242 -26.04 -13.80 2.19
C ASP A 242 -24.60 -14.20 2.54
N SER A 243 -24.38 -15.42 2.98
CA SER A 243 -23.11 -15.92 3.48
C SER A 243 -22.75 -17.30 2.87
N GLY A 244 -22.77 -17.39 1.53
CA GLY A 244 -22.32 -18.58 0.80
C GLY A 244 -20.82 -18.87 0.95
N SER A 245 -20.36 -20.00 0.41
CA SER A 245 -18.98 -20.48 0.60
C SER A 245 -17.94 -19.65 -0.14
N ASN A 246 -18.18 -19.27 -1.39
CA ASN A 246 -17.27 -18.46 -2.22
C ASN A 246 -17.88 -17.09 -2.45
N TRP A 247 -17.36 -16.05 -1.79
CA TRP A 247 -17.99 -14.74 -1.79
C TRP A 247 -17.06 -13.62 -2.24
N GLY A 248 -17.51 -12.83 -3.21
CA GLY A 248 -16.83 -11.70 -3.81
C GLY A 248 -17.60 -11.14 -4.99
N LEU A 249 -16.98 -10.34 -5.84
CA LEU A 249 -17.54 -9.96 -7.14
C LEU A 249 -17.74 -11.23 -7.99
N PHE A 250 -16.74 -12.11 -7.98
CA PHE A 250 -16.78 -13.45 -8.56
C PHE A 250 -16.72 -14.51 -7.44
N ALA A 251 -17.40 -15.65 -7.64
CA ALA A 251 -17.23 -16.79 -6.74
C ALA A 251 -15.83 -17.41 -6.91
N ILE A 252 -15.49 -17.79 -8.12
CA ILE A 252 -14.20 -18.39 -8.50
C ILE A 252 -13.67 -17.71 -9.76
N ASN A 253 -12.39 -17.32 -9.76
CA ASN A 253 -11.69 -16.81 -10.92
C ASN A 253 -10.66 -17.82 -11.42
N ASP A 254 -10.82 -18.34 -12.63
CA ASP A 254 -9.87 -19.16 -13.40
C ASP A 254 -9.25 -18.37 -14.58
N GLY A 255 -9.80 -17.18 -14.85
CA GLY A 255 -9.41 -16.28 -15.94
C GLY A 255 -8.53 -15.13 -15.47
N VAL A 256 -8.74 -13.96 -16.07
CA VAL A 256 -8.04 -12.71 -15.72
C VAL A 256 -9.04 -11.66 -15.26
N ILE A 257 -8.78 -11.01 -14.14
CA ILE A 257 -9.50 -9.82 -13.69
C ILE A 257 -8.46 -8.71 -13.56
N GLU A 258 -8.66 -7.61 -14.28
CA GLU A 258 -7.65 -6.57 -14.38
C GLU A 258 -8.22 -5.15 -14.45
N ASN A 259 -7.37 -4.15 -14.14
CA ASN A 259 -7.66 -2.72 -14.32
C ASN A 259 -8.99 -2.28 -13.68
N LEU A 260 -9.29 -2.75 -12.49
CA LEU A 260 -10.58 -2.59 -11.83
C LEU A 260 -10.45 -1.90 -10.49
N SER A 261 -11.28 -0.90 -10.25
CA SER A 261 -11.49 -0.35 -8.92
C SER A 261 -12.80 -0.84 -8.32
N VAL A 262 -12.79 -1.24 -7.04
CA VAL A 262 -14.02 -1.58 -6.30
C VAL A 262 -14.05 -0.75 -5.03
N GLU A 263 -15.10 0.05 -4.87
CA GLU A 263 -15.39 0.79 -3.64
C GLU A 263 -16.56 0.16 -2.90
N MET A 264 -16.26 -0.40 -1.75
CA MET A 264 -17.28 -1.00 -0.88
C MET A 264 -18.08 0.05 -0.16
N GLN A 265 -19.41 -0.07 -0.18
CA GLN A 265 -20.34 0.77 0.59
C GLN A 265 -21.12 -0.02 1.64
N GLY A 266 -20.67 -1.20 1.97
CA GLY A 266 -21.30 -2.08 2.96
C GLY A 266 -20.42 -3.27 3.29
N THR A 267 -21.01 -4.30 3.87
CA THR A 267 -20.29 -5.50 4.29
C THR A 267 -20.44 -6.61 3.25
N ILE A 268 -19.32 -7.27 2.94
CA ILE A 268 -19.30 -8.55 2.21
C ILE A 268 -19.12 -9.65 3.25
N LYS A 269 -20.05 -10.61 3.27
CA LYS A 269 -20.04 -11.76 4.20
C LYS A 269 -20.01 -13.06 3.44
N GLY A 270 -19.25 -14.02 3.96
CA GLY A 270 -19.22 -15.38 3.42
C GLY A 270 -18.74 -16.39 4.46
N SER A 271 -18.93 -17.68 4.20
CA SER A 271 -18.67 -18.73 5.18
C SER A 271 -17.27 -19.34 5.07
N GLN A 272 -16.68 -19.48 3.87
CA GLN A 272 -15.40 -20.16 3.71
C GLN A 272 -14.33 -19.31 3.02
N PHE A 273 -14.58 -18.87 1.78
CA PHE A 273 -13.61 -18.10 1.00
C PHE A 273 -14.21 -16.74 0.66
N VAL A 274 -13.70 -15.71 1.28
CA VAL A 274 -14.30 -14.37 1.20
C VAL A 274 -13.26 -13.35 0.76
N GLY A 275 -13.51 -12.69 -0.35
CA GLY A 275 -12.71 -11.57 -0.84
C GLY A 275 -13.59 -10.60 -1.61
N VAL A 276 -13.14 -9.37 -1.81
CA VAL A 276 -13.95 -8.38 -2.55
C VAL A 276 -14.02 -8.72 -4.04
N ILE A 277 -12.92 -9.20 -4.60
CA ILE A 277 -12.85 -9.52 -6.03
C ILE A 277 -13.27 -10.95 -6.30
N ALA A 278 -12.72 -11.89 -5.57
CA ALA A 278 -13.07 -13.31 -5.74
C ALA A 278 -13.04 -14.06 -4.41
N GLY A 279 -13.96 -15.01 -4.24
CA GLY A 279 -13.86 -15.97 -3.14
C GLY A 279 -12.59 -16.81 -3.29
N GLN A 280 -12.41 -17.41 -4.46
CA GLN A 280 -11.20 -18.15 -4.83
C GLN A 280 -10.59 -17.62 -6.13
N ASN A 281 -9.26 -17.60 -6.19
CA ASN A 281 -8.51 -17.23 -7.38
C ASN A 281 -7.58 -18.36 -7.81
N ASN A 282 -7.80 -18.91 -8.99
CA ASN A 282 -6.91 -19.86 -9.68
C ASN A 282 -6.20 -19.21 -10.87
N GLY A 283 -6.72 -18.05 -11.32
CA GLY A 283 -6.23 -17.28 -12.45
C GLY A 283 -5.42 -16.06 -12.01
N MET A 284 -5.59 -14.96 -12.71
CA MET A 284 -4.87 -13.71 -12.45
C MET A 284 -5.82 -12.60 -11.99
N ILE A 285 -5.45 -11.93 -10.89
CA ILE A 285 -6.02 -10.66 -10.46
C ILE A 285 -4.87 -9.65 -10.48
N ARG A 286 -4.94 -8.63 -11.33
CA ARG A 286 -3.87 -7.64 -11.42
C ARG A 286 -4.39 -6.24 -11.62
N ASN A 287 -3.61 -5.27 -11.15
CA ASN A 287 -3.93 -3.86 -11.30
C ASN A 287 -5.34 -3.53 -10.76
N VAL A 288 -5.65 -4.07 -9.58
CA VAL A 288 -6.96 -3.95 -8.93
C VAL A 288 -6.83 -3.16 -7.64
N SER A 289 -7.75 -2.24 -7.43
CA SER A 289 -7.87 -1.48 -6.18
C SER A 289 -9.17 -1.81 -5.46
N VAL A 290 -9.05 -2.10 -4.18
CA VAL A 290 -10.20 -2.31 -3.30
C VAL A 290 -10.14 -1.28 -2.19
N THR A 291 -11.18 -0.44 -2.12
CA THR A 291 -11.32 0.59 -1.09
C THR A 291 -12.64 0.45 -0.35
N GLN A 292 -12.73 1.08 0.79
CA GLN A 292 -13.94 1.12 1.60
C GLN A 292 -14.32 2.58 1.81
N ASP A 293 -15.60 2.90 1.65
CA ASP A 293 -16.11 4.23 1.96
C ASP A 293 -15.76 4.60 3.41
N SER A 294 -15.22 5.78 3.60
CA SER A 294 -14.83 6.32 4.91
C SER A 294 -16.01 6.46 5.89
N ALA A 295 -17.24 6.46 5.39
CA ALA A 295 -18.45 6.48 6.21
C ALA A 295 -18.77 5.12 6.85
N LEU A 296 -18.16 4.02 6.40
CA LEU A 296 -18.35 2.70 6.98
C LEU A 296 -17.70 2.61 8.37
N ASN A 297 -18.43 2.01 9.29
CA ASN A 297 -17.94 1.78 10.65
C ASN A 297 -16.81 0.73 10.66
N SER A 298 -15.98 0.75 11.68
CA SER A 298 -14.89 -0.22 11.86
C SER A 298 -15.32 -1.70 11.94
N GLY A 299 -16.61 -1.95 12.12
CA GLY A 299 -17.22 -3.29 12.13
C GLY A 299 -17.78 -3.72 10.78
N GLU A 300 -17.71 -2.88 9.76
CA GLU A 300 -18.10 -3.17 8.39
C GLU A 300 -16.86 -3.51 7.58
N GLY A 301 -17.03 -4.21 6.47
CA GLY A 301 -15.90 -4.62 5.64
C GLY A 301 -16.08 -6.06 5.13
N VAL A 302 -14.98 -6.77 4.98
CA VAL A 302 -14.98 -8.16 4.51
C VAL A 302 -15.05 -9.09 5.70
N GLN A 303 -16.06 -9.97 5.79
CA GLN A 303 -16.33 -10.78 6.96
C GLN A 303 -16.48 -12.26 6.63
N GLY A 304 -15.71 -13.11 7.33
CA GLY A 304 -15.94 -14.55 7.38
C GLY A 304 -16.88 -14.91 8.53
N THR A 305 -17.90 -15.70 8.25
CA THR A 305 -18.94 -16.05 9.22
C THR A 305 -18.86 -17.48 9.77
N ASP A 306 -18.04 -18.36 9.18
CA ASP A 306 -17.85 -19.74 9.68
C ASP A 306 -16.76 -19.77 10.75
N ASP A 307 -17.03 -20.52 11.83
CA ASP A 307 -16.18 -20.64 12.99
C ASP A 307 -14.99 -21.61 12.82
N SER A 308 -14.91 -22.35 11.72
CA SER A 308 -14.01 -23.50 11.64
C SER A 308 -12.92 -23.46 10.55
N GLN A 309 -13.18 -22.91 9.38
CA GLN A 309 -12.22 -22.88 8.26
C GLN A 309 -12.50 -21.73 7.28
N THR A 310 -12.32 -20.49 7.71
CA THR A 310 -12.50 -19.35 6.83
C THR A 310 -11.16 -18.85 6.30
N PHE A 311 -11.16 -18.46 5.04
CA PHE A 311 -10.08 -17.69 4.40
C PHE A 311 -10.66 -16.36 3.97
N VAL A 312 -10.23 -15.29 4.61
CA VAL A 312 -10.80 -13.95 4.38
C VAL A 312 -9.69 -12.99 3.96
N GLY A 313 -9.86 -12.34 2.83
CA GLY A 313 -8.91 -11.37 2.31
C GLY A 313 -9.58 -10.14 1.72
N GLY A 314 -8.87 -9.02 1.68
CA GLY A 314 -9.38 -7.80 1.07
C GLY A 314 -9.57 -7.91 -0.45
N ILE A 315 -8.78 -8.75 -1.12
CA ILE A 315 -8.88 -9.01 -2.55
C ILE A 315 -9.51 -10.38 -2.80
N THR A 316 -8.92 -11.45 -2.27
CA THR A 316 -9.43 -12.80 -2.44
C THR A 316 -9.32 -13.62 -1.16
N GLY A 317 -10.31 -14.47 -0.90
CA GLY A 317 -10.26 -15.37 0.25
C GLY A 317 -9.12 -16.36 0.13
N ARG A 318 -9.04 -17.04 -1.00
CA ARG A 318 -7.98 -18.01 -1.27
C ARG A 318 -7.37 -17.80 -2.66
N ASN A 319 -6.06 -17.63 -2.68
CA ASN A 319 -5.27 -17.64 -3.90
C ASN A 319 -4.66 -19.03 -4.05
N ASN A 320 -5.23 -19.85 -4.95
CA ASN A 320 -4.84 -21.24 -5.14
C ASN A 320 -3.48 -21.35 -5.86
N ALA A 321 -2.91 -22.55 -5.87
CA ALA A 321 -1.74 -22.84 -6.68
C ALA A 321 -2.04 -22.51 -8.16
N GLY A 322 -1.20 -21.68 -8.79
CA GLY A 322 -1.48 -21.14 -10.12
C GLY A 322 -2.11 -19.76 -10.10
N GLY A 323 -2.79 -19.40 -9.02
CA GLY A 323 -3.37 -18.08 -8.87
C GLY A 323 -2.32 -16.99 -8.63
N MET A 324 -2.55 -15.81 -9.20
CA MET A 324 -1.70 -14.64 -9.03
C MET A 324 -2.52 -13.44 -8.60
N VAL A 325 -2.04 -12.73 -7.58
CA VAL A 325 -2.49 -11.37 -7.23
C VAL A 325 -1.29 -10.46 -7.41
N ALA A 326 -1.38 -9.52 -8.35
CA ALA A 326 -0.26 -8.66 -8.70
C ALA A 326 -0.68 -7.19 -8.84
N ASN A 327 0.21 -6.27 -8.55
CA ASN A 327 0.04 -4.83 -8.72
C ASN A 327 -1.29 -4.31 -8.16
N SER A 328 -1.71 -4.85 -7.02
CA SER A 328 -3.05 -4.63 -6.48
C SER A 328 -3.01 -4.21 -5.02
N PHE A 329 -4.03 -3.50 -4.58
CA PHE A 329 -4.07 -3.12 -3.17
C PHE A 329 -5.46 -3.23 -2.55
N ALA A 330 -5.48 -3.34 -1.22
CA ALA A 330 -6.70 -3.28 -0.41
C ALA A 330 -6.55 -2.29 0.74
N LYS A 331 -7.58 -1.44 0.90
CA LYS A 331 -7.76 -0.49 1.99
C LYS A 331 -9.11 -0.72 2.66
N VAL A 332 -9.33 -1.91 3.14
CA VAL A 332 -10.59 -2.36 3.75
C VAL A 332 -10.33 -3.03 5.08
N ALA A 333 -11.31 -2.98 5.96
CA ALA A 333 -11.30 -3.78 7.16
C ALA A 333 -11.63 -5.24 6.82
N VAL A 334 -10.86 -6.20 7.33
CA VAL A 334 -11.04 -7.63 7.09
C VAL A 334 -11.21 -8.35 8.43
N HIS A 335 -12.24 -9.19 8.54
CA HIS A 335 -12.63 -9.85 9.78
C HIS A 335 -12.91 -11.32 9.57
N GLY A 336 -12.46 -12.16 10.49
CA GLY A 336 -12.70 -13.61 10.47
C GLY A 336 -12.00 -14.31 11.62
N GLN A 337 -12.25 -15.62 11.76
CA GLN A 337 -11.65 -16.40 12.84
C GLN A 337 -10.34 -17.08 12.42
N TYR A 338 -10.25 -17.57 11.18
CA TYR A 338 -9.07 -18.27 10.69
C TYR A 338 -8.59 -17.68 9.36
N PHE A 339 -7.28 -17.68 9.12
CA PHE A 339 -6.64 -17.27 7.87
C PHE A 339 -7.14 -15.92 7.32
N VAL A 340 -6.97 -14.89 8.13
CA VAL A 340 -7.40 -13.54 7.77
C VAL A 340 -6.20 -12.72 7.31
N GLY A 341 -6.24 -12.23 6.10
CA GLY A 341 -5.19 -11.40 5.52
C GLY A 341 -5.73 -10.10 4.94
N GLY A 342 -4.97 -9.03 5.05
CA GLY A 342 -5.37 -7.74 4.48
C GLY A 342 -5.57 -7.77 2.97
N LEU A 343 -4.81 -8.62 2.25
CA LEU A 343 -4.99 -8.89 0.82
C LEU A 343 -5.63 -10.26 0.57
N VAL A 344 -5.05 -11.31 1.14
CA VAL A 344 -5.38 -12.70 0.83
C VAL A 344 -5.50 -13.52 2.11
N GLY A 345 -6.60 -14.25 2.27
CA GLY A 345 -6.78 -15.12 3.44
C GLY A 345 -5.77 -16.28 3.44
N GLY A 346 -5.71 -17.06 2.39
CA GLY A 346 -4.73 -18.13 2.18
C GLY A 346 -4.06 -18.07 0.81
N ASN A 347 -2.75 -17.98 0.79
CA ASN A 347 -1.94 -17.94 -0.42
C ASN A 347 -1.22 -19.26 -0.65
N PHE A 348 -1.52 -19.91 -1.78
CA PHE A 348 -0.86 -21.09 -2.31
C PHE A 348 -0.22 -20.80 -3.68
N GLY A 349 -0.50 -19.63 -4.25
CA GLY A 349 0.01 -19.11 -5.51
C GLY A 349 1.00 -17.98 -5.29
N THR A 350 0.87 -16.91 -6.05
CA THR A 350 1.76 -15.75 -5.97
C THR A 350 0.99 -14.49 -5.59
N VAL A 351 1.53 -13.73 -4.64
CA VAL A 351 1.14 -12.36 -4.33
C VAL A 351 2.36 -11.49 -4.54
N MET A 352 2.30 -10.56 -5.48
CA MET A 352 3.46 -9.72 -5.80
C MET A 352 3.09 -8.28 -6.08
N GLN A 353 4.05 -7.38 -5.82
CA GLN A 353 3.91 -5.94 -6.07
C GLN A 353 2.56 -5.38 -5.60
N SER A 354 2.16 -5.79 -4.41
CA SER A 354 0.83 -5.51 -3.86
C SER A 354 0.93 -5.04 -2.42
N TYR A 355 -0.06 -4.27 -1.97
CA TYR A 355 -0.02 -3.78 -0.60
C TYR A 355 -1.38 -3.73 0.10
N CYS A 356 -1.33 -3.72 1.43
CA CYS A 356 -2.49 -3.52 2.28
C CYS A 356 -2.32 -2.30 3.19
N LYS A 357 -3.37 -1.47 3.24
CA LYS A 357 -3.54 -0.37 4.21
C LYS A 357 -4.80 -0.53 5.07
N GLY A 358 -5.41 -1.69 5.08
CA GLY A 358 -6.58 -2.02 5.88
C GLY A 358 -6.23 -2.49 7.29
N SER A 359 -7.25 -2.78 8.08
CA SER A 359 -7.12 -3.42 9.39
C SER A 359 -7.55 -4.89 9.34
N VAL A 360 -6.99 -5.70 10.23
CA VAL A 360 -7.33 -7.11 10.35
C VAL A 360 -7.85 -7.39 11.74
N ASN A 361 -9.12 -7.83 11.82
CA ASN A 361 -9.82 -8.14 13.07
C ASN A 361 -9.86 -7.00 14.11
N ASN A 362 -9.85 -5.74 13.67
CA ASN A 362 -9.86 -4.60 14.58
C ASN A 362 -11.19 -4.41 15.35
N MET A 363 -12.28 -4.98 14.86
CA MET A 363 -13.59 -4.91 15.50
C MET A 363 -13.73 -5.83 16.72
N TYR A 364 -12.90 -6.87 16.83
CA TYR A 364 -13.01 -7.82 17.93
C TYR A 364 -12.38 -7.30 19.20
N ASP A 365 -13.10 -7.45 20.31
CA ASP A 365 -12.56 -7.27 21.66
C ASP A 365 -11.72 -8.48 22.10
N SER A 366 -11.09 -8.40 23.27
CA SER A 366 -10.24 -9.49 23.78
C SER A 366 -10.97 -10.81 24.00
N ASN A 367 -12.30 -10.79 24.20
CA ASN A 367 -13.07 -12.02 24.40
C ASN A 367 -13.38 -12.69 23.06
N SER A 368 -13.75 -11.90 22.04
CA SER A 368 -14.04 -12.36 20.69
C SER A 368 -12.79 -12.83 19.96
N LEU A 369 -11.61 -12.26 20.28
CA LEU A 369 -10.34 -12.67 19.68
C LEU A 369 -9.89 -14.08 20.07
N SER A 370 -10.46 -14.71 21.08
CA SER A 370 -10.01 -16.00 21.63
C SER A 370 -9.98 -17.14 20.59
N SER A 371 -10.78 -17.06 19.54
CA SER A 371 -10.84 -18.02 18.41
C SER A 371 -10.08 -17.58 17.17
N CYS A 372 -9.58 -16.34 17.11
CA CYS A 372 -8.92 -15.80 15.91
C CYS A 372 -7.47 -16.28 15.80
N ALA A 373 -7.13 -16.94 14.69
CA ALA A 373 -5.79 -17.47 14.45
C ALA A 373 -5.35 -17.28 12.98
N TYR A 374 -4.03 -17.18 12.77
CA TYR A 374 -3.41 -17.00 11.45
C TYR A 374 -3.83 -15.68 10.78
N ASN A 375 -3.61 -14.58 11.49
CA ASN A 375 -3.96 -13.24 11.03
C ASN A 375 -2.71 -12.48 10.58
N GLY A 376 -2.68 -12.04 9.34
CA GLY A 376 -1.57 -11.32 8.75
C GLY A 376 -1.99 -10.00 8.10
N GLY A 377 -1.13 -8.99 8.17
CA GLY A 377 -1.39 -7.71 7.52
C GLY A 377 -1.50 -7.80 6.00
N LEU A 378 -0.80 -8.76 5.38
CA LEU A 378 -0.94 -9.09 3.97
C LEU A 378 -1.72 -10.39 3.77
N VAL A 379 -1.24 -11.48 4.37
CA VAL A 379 -1.73 -12.84 4.11
C VAL A 379 -1.96 -13.58 5.42
N GLY A 380 -3.10 -14.26 5.57
CA GLY A 380 -3.40 -15.06 6.75
C GLY A 380 -2.49 -16.30 6.85
N GLY A 381 -2.48 -17.14 5.83
CA GLY A 381 -1.60 -18.30 5.70
C GLY A 381 -0.91 -18.38 4.35
N ASN A 382 0.40 -18.58 4.33
CA ASN A 382 1.22 -18.62 3.11
C ASN A 382 1.88 -19.98 2.92
N LYS A 383 1.71 -20.55 1.73
CA LYS A 383 2.44 -21.70 1.18
C LYS A 383 2.96 -21.44 -0.24
N GLY A 384 2.76 -20.24 -0.75
CA GLY A 384 3.23 -19.79 -2.05
C GLY A 384 4.26 -18.67 -1.92
N LEU A 385 4.35 -17.83 -2.92
CA LEU A 385 5.27 -16.70 -2.96
C LEU A 385 4.56 -15.39 -2.57
N ILE A 386 5.19 -14.61 -1.70
CA ILE A 386 4.85 -13.20 -1.45
C ILE A 386 6.11 -12.39 -1.78
N GLN A 387 6.06 -11.53 -2.79
CA GLN A 387 7.22 -10.81 -3.27
C GLN A 387 6.93 -9.35 -3.53
N ASP A 388 7.87 -8.47 -3.18
CA ASP A 388 7.77 -7.03 -3.41
C ASP A 388 6.45 -6.44 -2.90
N CYS A 389 6.10 -6.73 -1.66
CA CYS A 389 4.85 -6.33 -1.04
C CYS A 389 5.07 -5.52 0.22
N TYR A 390 4.06 -4.79 0.65
CA TYR A 390 4.12 -4.17 1.97
C TYR A 390 2.76 -4.09 2.66
N SER A 391 2.81 -4.07 3.99
CA SER A 391 1.65 -3.77 4.82
C SER A 391 1.98 -2.59 5.72
N TYR A 392 1.23 -1.54 5.53
CA TYR A 392 1.22 -0.39 6.42
C TYR A 392 -0.19 -0.26 6.97
N THR A 393 -0.45 -0.91 8.07
CA THR A 393 -1.77 -0.89 8.67
C THR A 393 -1.92 0.38 9.49
N ALA A 394 -2.72 1.34 9.00
CA ALA A 394 -3.24 2.42 9.84
C ALA A 394 -4.11 1.87 10.99
N GLY A 395 -4.43 0.57 10.93
CA GLY A 395 -5.16 -0.20 11.92
C GLY A 395 -4.35 -1.36 12.50
N GLU A 396 -4.96 -2.06 13.44
CA GLU A 396 -4.34 -3.16 14.15
C GLU A 396 -4.47 -4.47 13.37
N VAL A 397 -3.46 -5.34 13.48
CA VAL A 397 -3.59 -6.76 13.15
C VAL A 397 -3.81 -7.51 14.46
N LYS A 398 -5.02 -7.98 14.69
CA LYS A 398 -5.42 -8.61 15.95
C LYS A 398 -5.70 -10.09 15.81
N GLY A 399 -5.47 -10.84 16.91
CA GLY A 399 -5.83 -12.24 16.98
C GLY A 399 -5.45 -12.87 18.32
N ASN A 400 -5.76 -14.18 18.46
CA ASN A 400 -5.33 -14.95 19.62
C ASN A 400 -3.88 -15.42 19.44
N GLN A 401 -3.60 -16.14 18.36
CA GLN A 401 -2.30 -16.76 18.09
C GLN A 401 -1.99 -16.75 16.59
N TYR A 402 -0.71 -16.88 16.27
CA TYR A 402 -0.22 -16.83 14.89
C TYR A 402 -0.60 -15.52 14.20
N VAL A 403 -0.32 -14.41 14.89
CA VAL A 403 -0.57 -13.06 14.38
C VAL A 403 0.74 -12.46 13.93
N GLY A 404 0.79 -11.91 12.73
CA GLY A 404 1.98 -11.29 12.16
C GLY A 404 1.66 -10.06 11.31
N GLY A 405 2.58 -9.12 11.25
CA GLY A 405 2.41 -7.89 10.46
C GLY A 405 2.36 -8.13 8.95
N ALA A 406 3.08 -9.14 8.46
CA ALA A 406 2.99 -9.61 7.08
C ALA A 406 2.07 -10.83 6.97
N VAL A 407 2.44 -11.91 7.64
CA VAL A 407 1.76 -13.20 7.52
C VAL A 407 1.41 -13.79 8.88
N GLY A 408 0.21 -14.33 9.00
CA GLY A 408 -0.20 -15.08 10.18
C GLY A 408 0.60 -16.36 10.33
N GLY A 409 0.70 -17.16 9.29
CA GLY A 409 1.57 -18.35 9.21
C GLY A 409 2.26 -18.46 7.86
N ASN A 410 3.59 -18.51 7.87
CA ASN A 410 4.41 -18.86 6.71
C ASN A 410 4.84 -20.32 6.86
N TYR A 411 4.23 -21.21 6.11
CA TYR A 411 4.42 -22.65 6.23
C TYR A 411 5.59 -23.14 5.38
N ASP A 412 5.98 -24.39 5.59
CA ASP A 412 6.96 -25.05 4.73
C ASP A 412 6.55 -25.00 3.26
N GLY A 413 7.46 -24.55 2.40
CA GLY A 413 7.23 -24.23 0.99
C GLY A 413 6.71 -22.79 0.73
N GLY A 414 6.42 -21.99 1.76
CA GLY A 414 6.07 -20.59 1.61
C GLY A 414 7.28 -19.68 1.60
N ASP A 415 7.38 -18.80 0.61
CA ASP A 415 8.46 -17.83 0.44
C ASP A 415 7.94 -16.41 0.61
N VAL A 416 8.67 -15.59 1.36
CA VAL A 416 8.41 -14.15 1.53
C VAL A 416 9.68 -13.38 1.22
N GLU A 417 9.63 -12.53 0.20
CA GLU A 417 10.80 -11.84 -0.34
C GLU A 417 10.53 -10.37 -0.58
N ASN A 418 11.48 -9.50 -0.22
CA ASN A 418 11.40 -8.05 -0.44
C ASN A 418 10.12 -7.42 0.15
N VAL A 419 9.75 -7.81 1.36
CA VAL A 419 8.54 -7.33 2.02
C VAL A 419 8.91 -6.42 3.19
N TRP A 420 8.23 -5.29 3.31
CA TRP A 420 8.31 -4.52 4.53
C TRP A 420 6.94 -4.32 5.19
N VAL A 421 6.95 -4.22 6.50
CA VAL A 421 5.74 -3.97 7.27
C VAL A 421 6.01 -2.99 8.42
N ASP A 422 5.05 -2.10 8.67
CA ASP A 422 4.99 -1.27 9.87
C ASP A 422 3.66 -1.56 10.59
N PRO A 423 3.58 -2.67 11.33
CA PRO A 423 2.34 -3.14 11.91
C PRO A 423 2.16 -2.70 13.35
N TYR A 424 0.90 -2.55 13.75
CA TYR A 424 0.51 -2.68 15.13
C TYR A 424 -0.08 -4.07 15.36
N VAL A 425 0.72 -4.99 15.89
CA VAL A 425 0.30 -6.39 16.13
C VAL A 425 -0.17 -6.56 17.56
N MET A 426 -1.41 -7.03 17.73
CA MET A 426 -2.00 -7.36 19.02
C MET A 426 -2.41 -8.84 19.09
N ALA A 427 -1.71 -9.64 19.86
CA ALA A 427 -2.01 -11.06 20.06
C ALA A 427 -2.26 -11.37 21.52
N LEU A 428 -3.29 -12.18 21.81
CA LEU A 428 -3.56 -12.67 23.16
C LEU A 428 -2.50 -13.69 23.59
N ASN A 429 -2.06 -14.55 22.67
CA ASN A 429 -0.98 -15.51 22.92
C ASN A 429 0.31 -15.03 22.22
N THR A 430 1.07 -14.21 22.90
CA THR A 430 2.31 -13.62 22.38
C THR A 430 3.42 -14.63 22.13
N SER A 431 3.39 -15.81 22.76
CA SER A 431 4.38 -16.87 22.55
C SER A 431 4.20 -17.61 21.20
N LYS A 432 3.03 -17.45 20.57
CA LYS A 432 2.69 -18.01 19.27
C LYS A 432 2.39 -16.93 18.23
N SER A 433 3.05 -15.78 18.34
CA SER A 433 2.84 -14.65 17.44
C SER A 433 4.14 -13.88 17.25
N GLY A 434 4.26 -13.12 16.19
CA GLY A 434 5.43 -12.33 15.89
C GLY A 434 5.07 -11.01 15.20
N VAL A 435 6.02 -10.08 15.17
CA VAL A 435 5.77 -8.75 14.56
C VAL A 435 5.77 -8.78 13.03
N PHE A 436 6.40 -9.78 12.41
CA PHE A 436 6.39 -9.99 10.96
C PHE A 436 5.58 -11.24 10.60
N ALA A 437 5.95 -12.41 11.09
CA ALA A 437 5.23 -13.66 10.90
C ALA A 437 4.83 -14.26 12.25
N GLY A 438 3.59 -14.75 12.35
CA GLY A 438 3.07 -15.39 13.56
C GLY A 438 3.62 -16.78 13.76
N ALA A 439 3.56 -17.63 12.74
CA ALA A 439 4.27 -18.90 12.63
C ALA A 439 5.25 -18.82 11.45
N GLN A 440 6.44 -19.41 11.59
CA GLN A 440 7.50 -19.28 10.58
C GLN A 440 8.21 -20.61 10.39
N ASP A 441 7.83 -21.34 9.35
CA ASP A 441 8.45 -22.59 8.92
C ASP A 441 9.03 -22.47 7.49
N GLY A 442 8.51 -21.56 6.65
CA GLY A 442 8.95 -21.28 5.30
C GLY A 442 10.18 -20.36 5.23
N THR A 443 10.43 -19.74 4.08
CA THR A 443 11.57 -18.84 3.85
C THR A 443 11.15 -17.38 3.96
N VAL A 444 12.02 -16.54 4.56
CA VAL A 444 11.89 -15.07 4.56
C VAL A 444 13.23 -14.47 4.19
N THR A 445 13.29 -13.74 3.08
CA THR A 445 14.52 -13.13 2.57
C THR A 445 14.33 -11.64 2.32
N GLN A 446 15.39 -10.86 2.54
CA GLN A 446 15.42 -9.41 2.26
C GLN A 446 14.18 -8.64 2.71
N SER A 447 13.57 -9.07 3.81
CA SER A 447 12.31 -8.51 4.32
C SER A 447 12.53 -7.81 5.65
N TYR A 448 11.74 -6.77 5.91
CA TYR A 448 11.97 -5.84 7.01
C TYR A 448 10.71 -5.59 7.82
N VAL A 449 10.89 -5.40 9.13
CA VAL A 449 9.81 -4.97 10.02
C VAL A 449 10.21 -3.69 10.76
N VAL A 450 9.40 -2.66 10.59
CA VAL A 450 9.48 -1.43 11.36
C VAL A 450 8.62 -1.63 12.61
N SER A 451 9.21 -2.00 13.71
CA SER A 451 8.43 -2.27 14.92
C SER A 451 8.98 -1.53 16.12
N LYS A 452 8.08 -0.84 16.80
CA LYS A 452 8.30 -0.19 18.10
C LYS A 452 8.11 -1.17 19.26
N THR A 453 7.49 -2.34 19.02
CA THR A 453 7.19 -3.35 20.05
C THR A 453 8.25 -4.46 20.05
N SER A 454 8.49 -5.05 21.23
CA SER A 454 9.29 -6.26 21.35
C SER A 454 8.50 -7.47 20.85
N GLY A 455 9.13 -8.35 20.07
CA GLY A 455 8.51 -9.58 19.55
C GLY A 455 9.46 -10.32 18.63
N THR A 456 9.14 -11.56 18.29
CA THR A 456 9.89 -12.34 17.31
C THR A 456 9.65 -11.74 15.92
N GLN A 457 10.74 -11.61 15.13
CA GLN A 457 10.65 -11.04 13.79
C GLN A 457 10.11 -12.03 12.75
N GLY A 458 10.05 -13.33 13.05
CA GLY A 458 9.57 -14.34 12.10
C GLY A 458 10.40 -14.37 10.79
N GLY A 459 11.74 -14.34 10.90
CA GLY A 459 12.64 -14.37 9.77
C GLY A 459 13.02 -13.01 9.17
N ALA A 460 12.23 -11.96 9.37
CA ALA A 460 12.52 -10.63 8.85
C ALA A 460 13.57 -9.87 9.67
N THR A 461 14.22 -8.90 9.06
CA THR A 461 15.16 -7.99 9.71
C THR A 461 14.43 -6.81 10.33
N ARG A 462 14.70 -6.51 11.60
CA ARG A 462 14.19 -5.28 12.23
C ARG A 462 14.94 -4.08 11.68
N ILE A 463 14.21 -3.06 11.28
CA ILE A 463 14.76 -1.80 10.77
C ILE A 463 14.12 -0.62 11.51
N SER A 464 14.85 0.47 11.67
CA SER A 464 14.25 1.71 12.19
C SER A 464 13.46 2.43 11.10
N SER A 465 12.48 3.24 11.49
CA SER A 465 11.76 4.09 10.54
C SER A 465 12.71 4.98 9.74
N ALA A 466 13.70 5.57 10.42
CA ALA A 466 14.68 6.45 9.79
C ALA A 466 15.53 5.73 8.73
N ASP A 467 15.98 4.50 9.02
CA ASP A 467 16.79 3.72 8.07
C ASP A 467 15.97 3.26 6.86
N LEU A 468 14.71 2.86 7.07
CA LEU A 468 13.84 2.48 5.96
C LEU A 468 13.43 3.68 5.09
N GLN A 469 13.34 4.87 5.68
CA GLN A 469 13.05 6.13 4.98
C GLN A 469 14.29 6.74 4.29
N ASP A 470 15.49 6.23 4.55
CA ASP A 470 16.71 6.74 3.93
C ASP A 470 16.81 6.34 2.46
N SER A 471 16.27 7.18 1.59
CA SER A 471 16.27 7.00 0.14
C SER A 471 17.66 6.98 -0.52
N LYS A 472 18.71 7.25 0.22
CA LYS A 472 20.10 7.20 -0.27
C LYS A 472 20.79 5.89 0.07
N THR A 473 20.57 5.40 1.28
CA THR A 473 21.29 4.24 1.81
C THR A 473 20.49 2.95 1.62
N PHE A 474 19.20 2.94 1.92
CA PHE A 474 18.38 1.73 1.88
C PHE A 474 18.36 1.07 0.48
N PRO A 475 18.20 1.80 -0.65
CA PRO A 475 18.22 1.17 -1.98
C PRO A 475 19.52 0.42 -2.28
N THR A 476 20.65 0.90 -1.76
CA THR A 476 21.96 0.26 -2.00
C THR A 476 22.22 -0.93 -1.09
N THR A 477 21.56 -1.01 0.06
CA THR A 477 21.78 -2.06 1.06
C THR A 477 20.73 -3.16 1.01
N SER A 478 19.49 -2.85 0.58
CA SER A 478 18.39 -3.80 0.54
C SER A 478 18.43 -4.78 -0.62
N GLN A 479 19.14 -4.43 -1.72
CA GLN A 479 19.14 -5.16 -2.99
C GLN A 479 17.76 -5.20 -3.69
N TRP A 480 16.82 -4.34 -3.30
CA TRP A 480 15.52 -4.22 -3.94
C TRP A 480 15.62 -3.44 -5.26
N ASP A 481 14.73 -3.73 -6.19
CA ASP A 481 14.67 -3.03 -7.48
C ASP A 481 14.00 -1.65 -7.32
N PHE A 482 14.82 -0.62 -7.10
CA PHE A 482 14.37 0.77 -7.06
C PHE A 482 14.33 1.44 -8.45
N GLU A 483 14.70 0.75 -9.50
CA GLU A 483 14.58 1.26 -10.86
C GLU A 483 13.17 1.04 -11.41
N THR A 484 12.60 -0.14 -11.21
CA THR A 484 11.35 -0.54 -11.85
C THR A 484 10.20 -0.82 -10.89
N ILE A 485 10.47 -1.30 -9.68
CA ILE A 485 9.44 -1.76 -8.74
C ILE A 485 9.19 -0.74 -7.64
N TRP A 486 10.24 -0.37 -6.92
CA TRP A 486 10.15 0.48 -5.75
C TRP A 486 10.50 1.94 -6.04
N THR A 487 9.96 2.84 -5.25
CA THR A 487 10.32 4.26 -5.30
C THR A 487 10.15 4.89 -3.92
N TYR A 488 10.66 6.09 -3.76
CA TYR A 488 10.36 6.94 -2.61
C TYR A 488 9.54 8.13 -3.04
N GLU A 489 8.61 8.52 -2.20
CA GLU A 489 7.82 9.71 -2.38
C GLU A 489 7.93 10.59 -1.15
N GLY A 490 8.48 11.75 -1.37
CA GLY A 490 8.78 12.63 -0.26
C GLY A 490 9.79 11.99 0.71
N THR A 491 9.53 12.07 2.00
CA THR A 491 10.46 11.69 3.08
C THR A 491 10.14 10.33 3.69
N LYS A 492 9.37 9.47 3.01
CA LYS A 492 8.76 8.32 3.68
C LYS A 492 9.24 6.96 3.21
N TYR A 493 8.47 5.95 3.58
CA TYR A 493 8.80 4.56 3.31
C TYR A 493 8.85 4.23 1.81
N PRO A 494 9.59 3.18 1.40
CA PRO A 494 9.56 2.71 0.02
C PRO A 494 8.15 2.29 -0.39
N VAL A 495 7.80 2.59 -1.63
CA VAL A 495 6.48 2.34 -2.18
C VAL A 495 6.57 1.70 -3.56
N LEU A 496 5.51 1.04 -3.99
CA LEU A 496 5.44 0.42 -5.31
C LEU A 496 5.12 1.46 -6.39
N ARG A 497 5.80 1.39 -7.54
CA ARG A 497 5.65 2.36 -8.63
C ARG A 497 4.30 2.28 -9.32
N ASN A 498 3.81 1.11 -9.61
CA ASN A 498 2.58 0.89 -10.36
C ASN A 498 1.74 -0.12 -9.60
N CYS A 499 0.81 0.33 -8.79
CA CYS A 499 0.01 -0.56 -7.98
C CYS A 499 -1.43 -0.08 -7.91
N GLY A 500 -2.34 -0.96 -8.29
CA GLY A 500 -3.76 -0.69 -8.31
C GLY A 500 -4.22 0.11 -9.53
N ASN A 501 -5.53 0.11 -9.73
CA ASN A 501 -6.19 0.85 -10.79
C ASN A 501 -6.61 2.23 -10.29
N ASP A 502 -5.66 3.12 -10.05
CA ASP A 502 -5.95 4.50 -9.70
C ASP A 502 -5.62 5.43 -10.86
N THR A 503 -6.65 5.75 -11.64
CA THR A 503 -6.56 6.68 -12.77
C THR A 503 -6.61 8.14 -12.34
N SER A 504 -7.01 8.45 -11.11
CA SER A 504 -7.23 9.82 -10.63
C SER A 504 -6.09 10.35 -9.77
N SER A 505 -5.34 9.48 -9.15
CA SER A 505 -4.20 9.82 -8.32
C SER A 505 -3.08 8.84 -8.60
N HIS A 506 -1.89 9.32 -8.81
CA HIS A 506 -0.73 8.45 -8.79
C HIS A 506 -0.84 7.51 -7.59
N PRO A 507 -0.54 6.19 -7.72
CA PRO A 507 -0.37 5.28 -6.58
C PRO A 507 0.45 5.90 -5.46
N ARG A 508 1.18 6.87 -5.83
CA ARG A 508 2.04 7.74 -5.07
C ARG A 508 1.35 8.55 -3.99
N GLN A 509 0.16 9.11 -4.21
CA GLN A 509 -0.49 9.97 -3.21
C GLN A 509 -1.12 9.17 -2.08
N GLU A 510 -1.37 7.89 -2.31
CA GLU A 510 -2.05 7.07 -1.35
C GLU A 510 -1.16 6.39 -0.32
N ILE A 511 0.15 6.41 -0.57
CA ILE A 511 1.13 5.96 0.39
C ILE A 511 1.74 7.12 1.17
N GLY A 512 1.52 8.30 0.70
CA GLY A 512 1.37 9.35 1.65
C GLY A 512 0.25 8.86 2.57
N ASP A 513 0.58 8.13 3.64
CA ASP A 513 0.03 8.53 4.88
C ASP A 513 -0.16 10.01 4.70
N THR A 514 -1.36 10.50 4.78
CA THR A 514 -1.51 11.91 5.05
C THR A 514 -0.63 12.08 6.26
N ASP A 515 0.60 12.64 6.03
CA ASP A 515 1.47 12.92 7.13
C ASP A 515 0.59 13.48 8.19
N THR A 516 0.34 12.72 9.24
CA THR A 516 -0.30 13.30 10.38
C THR A 516 0.79 14.03 11.11
N PHE A 517 0.63 15.31 11.16
CA PHE A 517 1.51 16.18 11.89
C PHE A 517 0.85 16.55 13.20
N THR A 518 1.63 16.59 14.24
CA THR A 518 1.15 17.03 15.55
C THR A 518 0.93 18.52 15.55
N VAL A 519 -0.31 18.96 15.75
CA VAL A 519 -0.66 20.34 16.03
C VAL A 519 -0.72 20.52 17.54
N THR A 520 0.24 21.26 18.09
CA THR A 520 0.38 21.46 19.52
C THR A 520 0.02 22.90 19.90
N PHE A 521 -0.70 23.08 21.01
CA PHE A 521 -1.00 24.39 21.56
C PHE A 521 -0.33 24.55 22.91
N VAL A 522 0.35 25.67 23.12
CA VAL A 522 1.02 26.03 24.37
C VAL A 522 0.59 27.40 24.86
N GLY A 523 0.52 27.55 26.16
CA GLY A 523 -0.09 28.72 26.79
C GLY A 523 0.68 30.04 26.68
N GLY A 524 1.98 30.02 26.40
CA GLY A 524 2.81 31.20 26.18
C GLY A 524 2.92 32.18 27.38
N GLY A 525 2.52 31.78 28.60
CA GLY A 525 2.65 32.57 29.80
C GLY A 525 4.08 32.59 30.39
N LEU A 526 4.32 33.48 31.35
CA LEU A 526 5.56 33.47 32.11
C LEU A 526 5.56 32.35 33.17
N GLU A 527 6.76 32.09 33.74
CA GLU A 527 6.88 31.11 34.83
C GLU A 527 6.00 31.52 36.03
N GLY A 528 5.11 30.62 36.45
CA GLY A 528 4.15 30.85 37.53
C GLY A 528 2.76 31.28 37.06
N ASP A 529 2.55 31.54 35.79
CA ASP A 529 1.23 31.80 35.22
C ASP A 529 0.43 30.50 35.03
N THR A 530 -0.88 30.66 35.08
CA THR A 530 -1.82 29.57 34.78
C THR A 530 -2.55 29.92 33.48
N VAL A 531 -2.50 29.01 32.50
CA VAL A 531 -3.29 29.10 31.28
C VAL A 531 -4.33 28.00 31.30
N THR A 532 -5.60 28.38 31.21
CA THR A 532 -6.75 27.47 31.18
C THR A 532 -7.45 27.56 29.83
N GLU A 533 -8.34 26.62 29.56
CA GLU A 533 -9.07 26.51 28.28
C GLU A 533 -8.13 26.36 27.07
N LEU A 534 -6.92 25.90 27.30
CA LEU A 534 -5.97 25.59 26.24
C LEU A 534 -6.48 24.40 25.42
N ALA A 535 -6.49 24.53 24.11
CA ALA A 535 -6.88 23.45 23.22
C ALA A 535 -5.94 22.24 23.36
N ALA A 536 -6.51 21.04 23.30
CA ALA A 536 -5.70 19.82 23.30
C ALA A 536 -4.93 19.69 21.97
N SER A 537 -3.71 19.19 22.03
CA SER A 537 -2.95 18.79 20.84
C SER A 537 -3.64 17.63 20.13
N TYR A 538 -3.57 17.62 18.81
CA TYR A 538 -4.17 16.57 17.96
C TYR A 538 -3.32 16.32 16.73
N GLU A 539 -3.56 15.18 16.09
CA GLU A 539 -2.96 14.83 14.82
C GLU A 539 -3.80 15.36 13.65
N ALA A 540 -3.19 16.00 12.69
CA ALA A 540 -3.84 16.48 11.48
C ALA A 540 -3.08 16.02 10.24
N ALA A 541 -3.82 15.63 9.21
CA ALA A 541 -3.24 15.19 7.94
C ALA A 541 -2.53 16.33 7.20
N SER A 542 -1.42 16.03 6.52
CA SER A 542 -0.72 16.97 5.65
C SER A 542 -1.67 17.60 4.63
N GLY A 543 -1.55 18.90 4.43
CA GLY A 543 -2.42 19.65 3.52
C GLY A 543 -3.82 19.92 4.08
N THR A 544 -4.17 19.44 5.27
CA THR A 544 -5.45 19.77 5.91
C THR A 544 -5.46 21.21 6.38
N ALA A 545 -6.51 21.93 6.04
CA ALA A 545 -6.78 23.22 6.64
C ALA A 545 -7.45 23.03 8.01
N VAL A 546 -6.81 23.50 9.06
CA VAL A 546 -7.33 23.49 10.43
C VAL A 546 -7.65 24.92 10.86
N ASN A 547 -8.75 25.09 11.59
CA ASN A 547 -9.08 26.39 12.16
C ASN A 547 -8.48 26.51 13.55
N LEU A 548 -7.75 27.58 13.81
CA LEU A 548 -7.13 27.83 15.09
C LEU A 548 -8.19 28.04 16.19
N PRO A 549 -7.98 27.47 17.39
CA PRO A 549 -8.99 27.41 18.42
C PRO A 549 -9.28 28.79 19.03
N ALA A 550 -10.32 28.85 19.86
CA ALA A 550 -10.65 30.00 20.67
C ALA A 550 -9.48 30.41 21.59
N ALA A 551 -9.46 31.67 21.97
CA ALA A 551 -8.47 32.21 22.88
C ALA A 551 -8.51 31.46 24.24
N PRO A 552 -7.37 30.98 24.75
CA PRO A 552 -7.30 30.47 26.11
C PRO A 552 -7.38 31.60 27.12
N VAL A 553 -7.37 31.30 28.41
CA VAL A 553 -7.42 32.29 29.50
C VAL A 553 -6.10 32.21 30.27
N ARG A 554 -5.39 33.34 30.36
CA ARG A 554 -4.16 33.49 31.17
C ARG A 554 -4.44 34.23 32.46
N THR A 555 -3.97 33.70 33.57
CA THR A 555 -3.98 34.32 34.89
C THR A 555 -2.61 34.21 35.55
N ASN A 556 -2.22 35.23 36.34
CA ASN A 556 -1.01 35.18 37.15
C ASN A 556 -1.34 35.28 38.66
N ALA A 557 -0.33 35.25 39.49
CA ALA A 557 -0.48 35.32 40.97
C ALA A 557 -1.11 36.66 41.43
N GLN A 558 -1.05 37.69 40.61
CA GLN A 558 -1.61 39.02 40.88
C GLN A 558 -3.03 39.20 40.35
N ASN A 559 -3.58 38.13 39.66
CA ASN A 559 -4.86 38.17 38.93
C ASN A 559 -4.92 39.26 37.86
N TRP A 560 -3.83 39.52 37.17
CA TRP A 560 -3.78 40.50 36.08
C TRP A 560 -4.60 39.98 34.88
N VAL A 561 -5.19 40.90 34.13
CA VAL A 561 -6.00 40.64 32.96
C VAL A 561 -5.13 40.82 31.71
N TYR A 562 -5.16 39.80 30.85
CA TYR A 562 -4.40 39.77 29.61
C TYR A 562 -5.31 39.66 28.39
N ASP A 563 -4.99 40.42 27.36
CA ASP A 563 -5.57 40.30 26.04
C ASP A 563 -4.80 39.23 25.26
N PHE A 564 -5.54 38.27 24.70
CA PHE A 564 -5.00 37.33 23.76
C PHE A 564 -4.74 38.02 22.41
N LYS A 565 -3.54 37.93 21.89
CA LYS A 565 -3.12 38.59 20.64
C LYS A 565 -3.11 37.67 19.43
N GLY A 566 -3.18 36.37 19.65
CA GLY A 566 -3.19 35.37 18.59
C GLY A 566 -2.31 34.17 18.89
N TRP A 567 -2.34 33.24 17.99
CA TRP A 567 -1.56 32.02 18.00
C TRP A 567 -0.29 32.21 17.15
N SER A 568 0.89 32.06 17.72
CA SER A 568 2.16 32.21 17.00
C SER A 568 2.78 30.84 16.70
N ASP A 569 3.17 30.60 15.46
CA ASP A 569 3.96 29.44 15.03
C ASP A 569 5.48 29.68 15.15
N GLY A 570 5.88 30.83 15.70
CA GLY A 570 7.28 31.27 15.83
C GLY A 570 7.71 32.25 14.73
N GLU A 571 7.04 32.30 13.61
CA GLU A 571 7.29 33.22 12.50
C GLU A 571 6.14 34.23 12.31
N ASN A 572 4.90 33.73 12.41
CA ASN A 572 3.69 34.49 12.19
C ASN A 572 2.76 34.41 13.40
N THR A 573 1.83 35.34 13.49
CA THR A 573 0.73 35.33 14.49
C THR A 573 -0.60 35.31 13.74
N TYR A 574 -1.47 34.43 14.20
CA TYR A 574 -2.76 34.13 13.57
C TYR A 574 -3.90 34.44 14.53
N ASP A 575 -4.99 34.96 14.01
CA ASP A 575 -6.21 35.20 14.77
C ASP A 575 -6.95 33.90 15.13
N VAL A 576 -7.82 34.00 16.12
CA VAL A 576 -8.82 32.94 16.44
C VAL A 576 -9.62 32.60 15.20
N GLY A 577 -9.75 31.30 14.91
CA GLY A 577 -10.51 30.79 13.76
C GLY A 577 -9.78 30.95 12.42
N ALA A 578 -8.57 31.48 12.38
CA ALA A 578 -7.80 31.53 11.15
C ALA A 578 -7.52 30.10 10.63
N ALA A 579 -7.64 29.92 9.33
CA ALA A 579 -7.30 28.66 8.68
C ALA A 579 -5.78 28.53 8.53
N TYR A 580 -5.22 27.43 8.99
CA TYR A 580 -3.80 27.10 8.83
C TYR A 580 -3.69 25.77 8.08
N THR A 581 -2.88 25.74 7.04
CA THR A 581 -2.63 24.48 6.30
C THR A 581 -1.44 23.75 6.92
N VAL A 582 -1.71 22.57 7.46
CA VAL A 582 -0.72 21.75 8.14
C VAL A 582 0.23 21.14 7.12
N THR A 583 1.52 21.45 7.22
CA THR A 583 2.58 20.96 6.32
C THR A 583 3.75 20.30 7.08
N GLY A 584 3.68 20.27 8.40
CA GLY A 584 4.69 19.73 9.32
C GLY A 584 4.18 19.80 10.75
N ASP A 585 4.90 19.17 11.70
CA ASP A 585 4.64 19.37 13.12
C ASP A 585 4.71 20.87 13.45
N VAL A 586 3.69 21.39 14.09
CA VAL A 586 3.59 22.80 14.42
C VAL A 586 3.18 23.01 15.87
N THR A 587 3.83 23.95 16.51
CA THR A 587 3.46 24.38 17.87
C THR A 587 2.97 25.81 17.82
N PHE A 588 1.72 26.01 18.14
CA PHE A 588 1.13 27.34 18.31
C PHE A 588 1.24 27.79 19.75
N THR A 589 1.96 28.87 19.94
CA THR A 589 2.11 29.51 21.26
C THR A 589 1.14 30.69 21.37
N ALA A 590 0.32 30.69 22.40
CA ALA A 590 -0.55 31.83 22.70
C ALA A 590 0.29 33.07 23.03
N THR A 591 -0.02 34.18 22.37
CA THR A 591 0.63 35.46 22.59
C THR A 591 -0.29 36.39 23.35
N TRP A 592 0.30 37.19 24.26
CA TRP A 592 -0.44 37.93 25.23
C TRP A 592 0.05 39.38 25.30
N LYS A 593 -0.86 40.29 25.59
CA LYS A 593 -0.55 41.64 26.01
C LYS A 593 -1.29 41.94 27.33
N LEU A 594 -0.63 42.56 28.28
CA LEU A 594 -1.31 43.04 29.49
C LEU A 594 -2.35 44.09 29.12
N HIS A 595 -3.59 43.93 29.61
CA HIS A 595 -4.71 44.78 29.20
C HIS A 595 -4.53 46.25 29.63
N SER A 596 -4.07 46.49 30.88
CA SER A 596 -3.84 47.78 31.45
C SER A 596 -2.51 47.82 32.24
N VAL A 597 -1.93 48.98 32.51
CA VAL A 597 -0.59 49.08 33.14
C VAL A 597 -0.56 48.50 34.55
N ASN A 598 -1.63 48.72 35.30
CA ASN A 598 -1.75 48.15 36.66
C ASN A 598 -2.29 46.71 36.69
N GLY A 599 -2.71 46.19 35.53
CA GLY A 599 -3.12 44.80 35.35
C GLY A 599 -4.56 44.48 35.79
N ASP A 600 -5.36 45.44 36.21
CA ASP A 600 -6.72 45.21 36.72
C ASP A 600 -7.76 44.98 35.62
N GLY A 601 -7.41 45.16 34.34
CA GLY A 601 -8.30 44.94 33.19
C GLY A 601 -9.18 46.12 32.83
N GLU A 602 -8.96 47.29 33.45
CA GLU A 602 -9.66 48.53 33.13
C GLU A 602 -8.67 49.70 32.94
N TRP A 603 -8.86 50.46 31.90
CA TRP A 603 -8.09 51.69 31.74
C TRP A 603 -8.69 52.78 32.61
N THR A 604 -7.94 53.23 33.60
CA THR A 604 -8.33 54.19 34.58
C THR A 604 -7.26 55.31 34.78
N TYR A 605 -7.58 56.34 35.59
CA TYR A 605 -6.55 57.29 36.01
C TYR A 605 -5.39 56.65 36.79
N LEU A 606 -5.62 55.50 37.39
CA LEU A 606 -4.56 54.77 38.10
C LEU A 606 -3.45 54.27 37.14
N ASP A 607 -3.80 53.92 35.91
CA ASP A 607 -2.82 53.52 34.89
C ASP A 607 -1.95 54.72 34.49
N ALA A 608 -2.57 55.87 34.24
CA ALA A 608 -1.86 57.12 33.98
C ALA A 608 -0.92 57.52 35.17
N MET A 609 -1.41 57.36 36.38
CA MET A 609 -0.61 57.63 37.60
C MET A 609 0.54 56.62 37.72
N THR A 610 0.33 55.34 37.41
CA THR A 610 1.36 54.29 37.40
C THR A 610 2.48 54.63 36.41
N ILE A 611 2.15 55.12 35.20
CA ILE A 611 3.13 55.62 34.24
C ILE A 611 3.89 56.79 34.78
N MET A 612 3.21 57.75 35.41
CA MET A 612 3.84 58.93 36.00
C MET A 612 4.79 58.57 37.14
N ASP A 613 4.43 57.65 38.01
CA ASP A 613 5.29 57.14 39.09
C ASP A 613 6.53 56.40 38.54
N TYR A 614 6.35 55.62 37.46
CA TYR A 614 7.48 55.02 36.76
C TYR A 614 8.45 56.06 36.17
N LEU A 615 7.93 57.07 35.48
CA LEU A 615 8.74 58.14 34.89
C LEU A 615 9.42 58.99 35.95
N ALA A 616 8.81 59.13 37.12
CA ALA A 616 9.40 59.79 38.27
C ALA A 616 10.45 58.96 39.00
N GLY A 617 10.61 57.68 38.65
CA GLY A 617 11.53 56.75 39.30
C GLY A 617 11.04 56.20 40.64
N ASN A 618 9.77 56.39 40.98
CA ASN A 618 9.17 55.93 42.24
C ASN A 618 8.90 54.41 42.23
N ILE A 619 8.63 53.84 41.06
CA ILE A 619 8.38 52.41 40.86
C ILE A 619 9.14 51.88 39.67
N THR A 620 9.22 50.53 39.58
CA THR A 620 9.72 49.83 38.39
C THR A 620 8.57 49.05 37.76
N LEU A 621 8.48 49.05 36.45
CA LEU A 621 7.51 48.25 35.68
C LEU A 621 8.18 46.97 35.15
N THR A 622 7.40 45.92 35.04
CA THR A 622 7.79 44.70 34.31
C THR A 622 7.82 44.99 32.81
N ALA A 623 8.43 44.10 32.03
CA ALA A 623 8.42 44.20 30.56
C ALA A 623 7.00 44.26 29.98
N GLU A 624 6.09 43.47 30.52
CA GLU A 624 4.67 43.47 30.07
C GLU A 624 3.98 44.80 30.45
N GLN A 625 4.25 45.34 31.61
CA GLN A 625 3.71 46.62 32.03
C GLN A 625 4.31 47.80 31.20
N ILE A 626 5.57 47.70 30.79
CA ILE A 626 6.23 48.69 29.91
C ILE A 626 5.53 48.64 28.51
N GLU A 627 5.27 47.43 27.99
CA GLU A 627 4.55 47.29 26.72
C GLU A 627 3.10 47.83 26.79
N ALA A 628 2.42 47.61 27.92
CA ALA A 628 1.09 48.17 28.12
C ALA A 628 1.14 49.69 28.32
N ALA A 629 2.18 50.25 28.97
CA ALA A 629 2.34 51.64 29.24
C ALA A 629 2.66 52.51 28.02
N ASP A 630 3.18 51.92 26.94
CA ASP A 630 3.33 52.62 25.63
C ASP A 630 1.94 52.65 24.95
N TYR A 631 1.09 53.51 25.45
CA TYR A 631 -0.32 53.60 25.06
C TYR A 631 -0.51 54.24 23.67
N ASN A 632 0.40 55.12 23.25
CA ASN A 632 0.37 55.75 21.94
C ASN A 632 1.10 54.92 20.85
N HIS A 633 1.77 53.84 21.24
CA HIS A 633 2.52 52.91 20.38
C HIS A 633 3.68 53.59 19.60
N ASP A 634 4.35 54.54 20.22
CA ASP A 634 5.52 55.18 19.60
C ASP A 634 6.85 54.50 19.97
N GLY A 635 6.82 53.45 20.78
CA GLY A 635 7.96 52.62 21.20
C GLY A 635 8.67 53.19 22.45
N VAL A 636 8.15 54.24 23.10
CA VAL A 636 8.76 54.86 24.27
C VAL A 636 7.72 55.22 25.34
N VAL A 637 7.81 54.62 26.50
CA VAL A 637 6.94 55.04 27.63
C VAL A 637 7.32 56.45 28.06
N SER A 638 6.41 57.38 27.93
CA SER A 638 6.62 58.82 28.15
C SER A 638 5.42 59.46 28.87
N TYR A 639 5.56 60.75 29.20
CA TYR A 639 4.47 61.55 29.72
C TYR A 639 3.29 61.65 28.75
N LEU A 640 3.52 61.53 27.43
CA LEU A 640 2.47 61.55 26.41
C LEU A 640 1.50 60.37 26.53
N ASP A 641 2.00 59.21 26.95
CA ASP A 641 1.15 58.02 27.14
C ASP A 641 0.19 58.24 28.31
N ALA A 642 0.67 58.72 29.44
CA ALA A 642 -0.19 59.05 30.58
C ALA A 642 -1.22 60.11 30.20
N MET A 643 -0.81 61.16 29.46
CA MET A 643 -1.73 62.19 29.00
C MET A 643 -2.78 61.63 28.05
N ARG A 644 -2.38 60.77 27.13
CA ARG A 644 -3.32 60.13 26.18
C ARG A 644 -4.39 59.28 26.87
N ILE A 645 -4.01 58.49 27.89
CA ILE A 645 -4.95 57.77 28.72
C ILE A 645 -5.93 58.74 29.39
N MET A 646 -5.43 59.84 30.01
CA MET A 646 -6.28 60.80 30.66
C MET A 646 -7.22 61.52 29.68
N ASP A 647 -6.79 61.86 28.48
CA ASP A 647 -7.61 62.42 27.43
C ASP A 647 -8.76 61.52 26.99
N VAL A 648 -8.43 60.25 26.76
CA VAL A 648 -9.44 59.24 26.41
C VAL A 648 -10.48 59.06 27.52
N LEU A 649 -10.02 59.00 28.78
CA LEU A 649 -10.94 58.88 29.93
C LEU A 649 -11.79 60.15 30.15
N ALA A 650 -11.29 61.30 29.76
CA ALA A 650 -12.04 62.58 29.78
C ALA A 650 -13.02 62.74 28.60
N GLY A 651 -13.03 61.76 27.63
CA GLY A 651 -13.88 61.84 26.44
C GLY A 651 -13.33 62.76 25.35
N ASN A 652 -12.05 63.09 25.38
CA ASN A 652 -11.36 63.97 24.41
C ASN A 652 -10.50 63.19 23.41
N GLY A 653 -10.65 61.85 23.40
CA GLY A 653 -9.83 60.93 22.63
C GLY A 653 -10.26 60.70 21.20
#